data_b8ae309b01fbe5797d0ab2c4e0c945fa
#
_entry.id   b8ae309b01fbe5797d0ab2c4e0c945fa
#
_cell.length_a   1.000
_cell.length_b   1.000
_cell.length_c   1.000
_cell.angle_alpha   90.00
_cell.angle_beta   90.00
_cell.angle_gamma   90.00
#
_symmetry.space_group_name_H-M   'P 1'
#
loop_
_entity.id
_entity.type
_entity.pdbx_description
1 polymer ?
#
loop_
_entity_poly.entity_id
_entity_poly.type
_entity_poly.pdbx_seq_one_letter_code
_entity_poly.pdbx_strand_id
1 'polypeptide(L)'
;MNRFVRQAAPYTESLALTLAEKLSLHPITARALCLRGVTEESAAREYLAPSRSALHDPMLLPDMEAALERIIEAVEAHDRICIYGDYDADGVCATAILYRQLSRMGAAVECFVPSRHEDGYGMHAHTVERLCENGIDLIITVDNGITAIDEIALCGEYGVDVIVTDHHIPRETLPDCCAVVAASRKDSAYPYGQLCGAGIAFKLACALADGAVDEGLLGLAAVATMADVVPLNGENRAIVQLGTPFVQKNPGLLALLRCAGFDGEPDSQALSFVIAPRLNAAGRMGDASRAIRLLVSEDAAELEALALALQNDNTRRREDEAVVMREIQERFSDEELRSRRCIVLFGAGWNPGVLGIVASRLSERYYKPVILFTEHRENWVGSGRSTAAIHLHDSLVPFRDRFARFGGHARAVGITIAPPLFEAFAADYCAALESDYASDCFQPTFAYEQELPLSELSSALVEELARLAPFGEGNPEPAFLISDVEIQSARSIGKNGDHLESTLLQRDRRGRLIGFHKGRLAETLKSGERCQMICTLQNDTFRGKTLPELRLVACNPVKADRPGAENAGKGKILDAIRAEVLYNDKINYDILRALFFQLQELGAFAGESFDIDSMRTRYRKLRSLFQKDKRGIALGKLTEDLLFALCVFSELDFFFQEEGSERFIERIAPGNRQLMDSRLYYGFCHDRK
;
A
#
# COMPACT_ATOMS: atom_id res chain seq x y z
N MET A 1 -10.88 19.02 -1.44
CA MET A 1 -9.81 18.82 -2.44
C MET A 1 -8.94 17.69 -1.95
N ASN A 2 -8.48 16.79 -2.82
CA ASN A 2 -7.56 15.72 -2.41
C ASN A 2 -6.19 16.33 -2.06
N ARG A 3 -5.53 15.79 -1.06
CA ARG A 3 -4.16 16.21 -0.71
C ARG A 3 -3.17 15.36 -1.50
N PHE A 4 -2.36 16.00 -2.35
CA PHE A 4 -1.28 15.34 -3.08
C PHE A 4 0.03 15.56 -2.34
N VAL A 5 0.74 14.49 -2.04
CA VAL A 5 1.99 14.53 -1.26
C VAL A 5 3.08 13.81 -2.03
N ARG A 6 4.17 14.51 -2.31
CA ARG A 6 5.36 13.89 -2.89
C ARG A 6 6.03 13.01 -1.84
N GLN A 7 6.39 11.79 -2.23
CA GLN A 7 7.19 10.92 -1.39
C GLN A 7 8.57 11.56 -1.15
N ALA A 8 9.03 11.57 0.09
CA ALA A 8 10.37 12.07 0.40
C ALA A 8 11.43 11.19 -0.28
N ALA A 9 12.39 11.80 -0.95
CA ALA A 9 13.47 11.09 -1.62
C ALA A 9 14.63 10.87 -0.61
N PRO A 10 14.87 9.63 -0.14
CA PRO A 10 15.97 9.33 0.79
C PRO A 10 17.33 9.18 0.08
N TYR A 11 17.46 9.66 -1.13
CA TYR A 11 18.62 9.49 -2.01
C TYR A 11 18.99 10.81 -2.70
N THR A 12 20.20 10.90 -3.23
CA THR A 12 20.64 12.01 -4.08
C THR A 12 20.30 11.72 -5.55
N GLU A 13 19.96 12.75 -6.32
CA GLU A 13 19.66 12.61 -7.74
C GLU A 13 20.83 12.00 -8.53
N SER A 14 22.07 12.37 -8.18
CA SER A 14 23.26 11.78 -8.80
C SER A 14 23.37 10.27 -8.61
N LEU A 15 22.93 9.75 -7.47
CA LEU A 15 22.90 8.30 -7.21
C LEU A 15 21.90 7.59 -8.14
N ALA A 16 20.69 8.14 -8.27
CA ALA A 16 19.68 7.58 -9.15
C ALA A 16 20.13 7.59 -10.63
N LEU A 17 20.77 8.68 -11.08
CA LEU A 17 21.30 8.76 -12.45
C LEU A 17 22.47 7.78 -12.69
N THR A 18 23.37 7.60 -11.71
CA THR A 18 24.42 6.61 -11.78
C THR A 18 23.86 5.19 -11.88
N LEU A 19 22.82 4.89 -11.10
CA LEU A 19 22.15 3.58 -11.14
C LEU A 19 21.45 3.35 -12.50
N ALA A 20 20.81 4.41 -13.04
CA ALA A 20 20.19 4.37 -14.36
C ALA A 20 21.21 4.02 -15.46
N GLU A 21 22.35 4.68 -15.45
CA GLU A 21 23.44 4.44 -16.43
C GLU A 21 23.99 3.01 -16.32
N LYS A 22 24.35 2.55 -15.11
CA LYS A 22 24.92 1.21 -14.88
C LYS A 22 23.99 0.07 -15.25
N LEU A 23 22.68 0.25 -15.07
CA LEU A 23 21.67 -0.76 -15.35
C LEU A 23 20.97 -0.56 -16.69
N SER A 24 21.32 0.50 -17.44
CA SER A 24 20.63 0.90 -18.67
C SER A 24 19.12 1.04 -18.47
N LEU A 25 18.72 1.69 -17.37
CA LEU A 25 17.34 1.97 -17.02
C LEU A 25 16.98 3.41 -17.34
N HIS A 26 15.67 3.63 -17.52
CA HIS A 26 15.14 4.99 -17.55
C HIS A 26 15.38 5.69 -16.20
N PRO A 27 15.76 6.98 -16.15
CA PRO A 27 15.95 7.70 -14.88
C PRO A 27 14.76 7.62 -13.93
N ILE A 28 13.54 7.61 -14.45
CA ILE A 28 12.30 7.45 -13.68
C ILE A 28 12.29 6.12 -12.92
N THR A 29 12.67 5.01 -13.56
CA THR A 29 12.73 3.69 -12.94
C THR A 29 13.83 3.61 -11.89
N ALA A 30 14.99 4.20 -12.16
CA ALA A 30 16.08 4.24 -11.18
C ALA A 30 15.70 5.04 -9.93
N ARG A 31 15.01 6.18 -10.07
CA ARG A 31 14.44 6.93 -8.93
C ARG A 31 13.45 6.10 -8.15
N ALA A 32 12.58 5.36 -8.84
CA ALA A 32 11.61 4.48 -8.19
C ALA A 32 12.29 3.35 -7.40
N LEU A 33 13.40 2.77 -7.88
CA LEU A 33 14.23 1.83 -7.11
C LEU A 33 14.84 2.49 -5.86
N CYS A 34 15.43 3.69 -6.02
CA CYS A 34 16.03 4.42 -4.92
C CYS A 34 15.00 4.80 -3.83
N LEU A 35 13.74 5.14 -4.21
CA LEU A 35 12.65 5.37 -3.27
C LEU A 35 12.30 4.14 -2.43
N ARG A 36 12.55 2.95 -2.96
CA ARG A 36 12.38 1.65 -2.29
C ARG A 36 13.60 1.23 -1.47
N GLY A 37 14.59 2.13 -1.32
CA GLY A 37 15.84 1.86 -0.60
C GLY A 37 16.86 1.05 -1.40
N VAL A 38 16.59 0.77 -2.68
CA VAL A 38 17.47 -0.01 -3.55
C VAL A 38 18.43 0.92 -4.26
N THR A 39 19.63 1.10 -3.69
CA THR A 39 20.61 2.10 -4.14
C THR A 39 21.89 1.52 -4.73
N GLU A 40 22.17 0.23 -4.45
CA GLU A 40 23.35 -0.46 -4.94
C GLU A 40 23.04 -1.25 -6.20
N GLU A 41 24.00 -1.32 -7.14
CA GLU A 41 23.82 -2.01 -8.42
C GLU A 41 23.48 -3.49 -8.25
N SER A 42 24.17 -4.21 -7.35
CA SER A 42 23.91 -5.63 -7.08
C SER A 42 22.50 -5.87 -6.53
N ALA A 43 22.10 -5.05 -5.55
CA ALA A 43 20.76 -5.11 -4.97
C ALA A 43 19.68 -4.79 -6.01
N ALA A 44 19.93 -3.82 -6.91
CA ALA A 44 18.97 -3.47 -7.96
C ALA A 44 18.82 -4.59 -9.01
N ARG A 45 19.90 -5.28 -9.38
CA ARG A 45 19.84 -6.45 -10.26
C ARG A 45 19.02 -7.57 -9.63
N GLU A 46 19.28 -7.88 -8.36
CA GLU A 46 18.54 -8.89 -7.62
C GLU A 46 17.06 -8.49 -7.43
N TYR A 47 16.78 -7.22 -7.11
CA TYR A 47 15.43 -6.70 -7.00
C TYR A 47 14.63 -6.85 -8.29
N LEU A 48 15.23 -6.56 -9.46
CA LEU A 48 14.57 -6.64 -10.76
C LEU A 48 14.45 -8.06 -11.31
N ALA A 49 15.34 -8.97 -10.89
CA ALA A 49 15.38 -10.37 -11.33
C ALA A 49 16.01 -11.24 -10.23
N PRO A 50 15.25 -11.59 -9.17
CA PRO A 50 15.79 -12.41 -8.09
C PRO A 50 16.14 -13.80 -8.59
N SER A 51 17.18 -14.38 -7.98
CA SER A 51 17.54 -15.77 -8.14
C SER A 51 17.18 -16.57 -6.89
N ARG A 52 17.35 -17.88 -6.93
CA ARG A 52 17.11 -18.73 -5.75
C ARG A 52 17.99 -18.37 -4.55
N SER A 53 19.11 -17.67 -4.76
CA SER A 53 19.95 -17.17 -3.65
C SER A 53 19.30 -16.08 -2.81
N ALA A 54 18.20 -15.48 -3.30
CA ALA A 54 17.37 -14.54 -2.51
C ALA A 54 16.49 -15.25 -1.47
N LEU A 55 16.37 -16.58 -1.55
CA LEU A 55 15.69 -17.39 -0.53
C LEU A 55 16.73 -17.79 0.54
N HIS A 56 16.60 -17.25 1.72
CA HIS A 56 17.52 -17.52 2.83
C HIS A 56 17.50 -18.99 3.26
N ASP A 57 18.59 -19.44 3.87
CA ASP A 57 18.69 -20.78 4.43
C ASP A 57 17.62 -20.99 5.51
N PRO A 58 16.73 -22.02 5.37
CA PRO A 58 15.70 -22.30 6.35
C PRO A 58 16.27 -22.65 7.74
N MET A 59 17.49 -23.18 7.83
CA MET A 59 18.13 -23.54 9.10
C MET A 59 18.48 -22.33 9.98
N LEU A 60 18.39 -21.11 9.44
CA LEU A 60 18.54 -19.87 10.22
C LEU A 60 17.28 -19.50 11.03
N LEU A 61 16.13 -20.13 10.76
CA LEU A 61 14.93 -19.95 11.58
C LEU A 61 15.12 -20.58 12.96
N PRO A 62 14.68 -19.92 14.03
CA PRO A 62 14.80 -20.47 15.38
C PRO A 62 14.04 -21.78 15.50
N ASP A 63 14.55 -22.68 16.32
CA ASP A 63 14.04 -24.01 16.62
C ASP A 63 13.81 -24.92 15.38
N MET A 64 14.35 -24.56 14.21
CA MET A 64 14.20 -25.36 12.98
C MET A 64 14.78 -26.78 13.17
N GLU A 65 15.96 -26.90 13.77
CA GLU A 65 16.60 -28.19 14.01
C GLU A 65 15.72 -29.09 14.89
N ALA A 66 15.21 -28.59 16.02
CA ALA A 66 14.33 -29.33 16.92
C ALA A 66 13.00 -29.72 16.22
N ALA A 67 12.45 -28.84 15.38
CA ALA A 67 11.26 -29.16 14.59
C ALA A 67 11.53 -30.31 13.60
N LEU A 68 12.68 -30.30 12.91
CA LEU A 68 13.07 -31.36 11.97
C LEU A 68 13.25 -32.68 12.69
N GLU A 69 14.01 -32.71 13.81
CA GLU A 69 14.24 -33.92 14.60
C GLU A 69 12.90 -34.55 15.01
N ARG A 70 12.00 -33.78 15.63
CA ARG A 70 10.71 -34.32 16.10
C ARG A 70 9.79 -34.79 14.94
N ILE A 71 9.80 -34.11 13.80
CA ILE A 71 9.03 -34.53 12.62
C ILE A 71 9.58 -35.84 12.03
N ILE A 72 10.91 -35.97 11.91
CA ILE A 72 11.57 -37.19 11.41
C ILE A 72 11.25 -38.38 12.34
N GLU A 73 11.40 -38.17 13.66
CA GLU A 73 11.01 -39.19 14.66
C GLU A 73 9.53 -39.63 14.50
N ALA A 74 8.60 -38.66 14.30
CA ALA A 74 7.20 -38.97 14.11
C ALA A 74 6.94 -39.80 12.85
N VAL A 75 7.64 -39.46 11.73
CA VAL A 75 7.53 -40.25 10.49
C VAL A 75 8.07 -41.68 10.68
N GLU A 76 9.22 -41.84 11.34
CA GLU A 76 9.85 -43.13 11.59
C GLU A 76 9.02 -44.00 12.57
N ALA A 77 8.42 -43.38 13.59
CA ALA A 77 7.56 -44.04 14.56
C ALA A 77 6.14 -44.34 14.02
N HIS A 78 5.79 -43.81 12.84
CA HIS A 78 4.44 -43.82 12.29
C HIS A 78 3.40 -43.10 13.19
N ASP A 79 3.84 -42.06 13.88
CA ASP A 79 2.97 -41.17 14.68
C ASP A 79 1.89 -40.55 13.79
N ARG A 80 0.71 -40.34 14.38
CA ARG A 80 -0.35 -39.59 13.72
C ARG A 80 -0.14 -38.10 13.86
N ILE A 81 0.13 -37.44 12.75
CA ILE A 81 0.42 -36.02 12.68
C ILE A 81 -0.84 -35.23 12.26
N CYS A 82 -1.23 -34.23 13.03
CA CYS A 82 -2.27 -33.28 12.65
C CYS A 82 -1.66 -31.93 12.29
N ILE A 83 -1.88 -31.45 11.07
CA ILE A 83 -1.58 -30.06 10.69
C ILE A 83 -2.78 -29.21 11.09
N TYR A 84 -2.60 -28.34 12.08
CA TYR A 84 -3.61 -27.41 12.57
C TYR A 84 -3.44 -26.06 11.87
N GLY A 85 -4.24 -25.79 10.84
CA GLY A 85 -4.16 -24.59 10.00
C GLY A 85 -5.09 -23.45 10.42
N ASP A 86 -5.10 -22.39 9.61
CA ASP A 86 -6.11 -21.33 9.65
C ASP A 86 -7.00 -21.37 8.40
N TYR A 87 -8.14 -20.68 8.47
CA TYR A 87 -9.20 -20.73 7.46
C TYR A 87 -9.02 -19.77 6.27
N ASP A 88 -8.04 -18.88 6.28
CA ASP A 88 -7.78 -17.98 5.17
C ASP A 88 -6.80 -18.55 4.14
N ALA A 89 -6.49 -17.79 3.09
CA ALA A 89 -5.65 -18.30 2.00
C ALA A 89 -4.21 -18.57 2.45
N ASP A 90 -3.68 -17.87 3.46
CA ASP A 90 -2.34 -18.13 3.98
C ASP A 90 -2.32 -19.46 4.74
N GLY A 91 -3.20 -19.63 5.75
CA GLY A 91 -3.32 -20.88 6.51
C GLY A 91 -3.65 -22.08 5.63
N VAL A 92 -4.54 -21.93 4.66
CA VAL A 92 -4.89 -23.00 3.67
C VAL A 92 -3.67 -23.39 2.83
N CYS A 93 -2.91 -22.43 2.31
CA CYS A 93 -1.69 -22.71 1.52
C CYS A 93 -0.60 -23.32 2.41
N ALA A 94 -0.40 -22.81 3.64
CA ALA A 94 0.55 -23.35 4.61
C ALA A 94 0.25 -24.81 4.94
N THR A 95 -1.03 -25.12 5.22
CA THR A 95 -1.50 -26.48 5.45
C THR A 95 -1.20 -27.38 4.24
N ALA A 96 -1.51 -26.93 3.03
CA ALA A 96 -1.29 -27.71 1.81
C ALA A 96 0.21 -27.94 1.53
N ILE A 97 1.07 -26.97 1.83
CA ILE A 97 2.52 -27.10 1.68
C ILE A 97 3.06 -28.21 2.58
N LEU A 98 2.76 -28.16 3.88
CA LEU A 98 3.25 -29.18 4.80
C LEU A 98 2.60 -30.55 4.57
N TYR A 99 1.28 -30.59 4.27
CA TYR A 99 0.63 -31.85 3.94
C TYR A 99 1.29 -32.57 2.77
N ARG A 100 1.57 -31.84 1.68
CA ARG A 100 2.25 -32.41 0.49
C ARG A 100 3.67 -32.88 0.82
N GLN A 101 4.41 -32.15 1.62
CA GLN A 101 5.77 -32.52 2.00
C GLN A 101 5.77 -33.75 2.91
N LEU A 102 4.97 -33.76 3.96
CA LEU A 102 4.89 -34.87 4.90
C LEU A 102 4.32 -36.15 4.26
N SER A 103 3.32 -36.02 3.39
CA SER A 103 2.79 -37.16 2.63
C SER A 103 3.84 -37.80 1.72
N ARG A 104 4.72 -37.00 1.08
CA ARG A 104 5.85 -37.53 0.29
C ARG A 104 6.86 -38.28 1.13
N MET A 105 7.01 -37.89 2.39
CA MET A 105 7.86 -38.61 3.34
C MET A 105 7.21 -39.88 3.91
N GLY A 106 5.95 -40.16 3.58
CA GLY A 106 5.19 -41.33 4.04
C GLY A 106 4.55 -41.16 5.42
N ALA A 107 4.43 -39.94 5.93
CA ALA A 107 3.80 -39.66 7.21
C ALA A 107 2.31 -39.97 7.24
N ALA A 108 1.80 -40.42 8.40
CA ALA A 108 0.38 -40.52 8.68
C ALA A 108 -0.18 -39.13 9.05
N VAL A 109 -0.53 -38.33 8.06
CA VAL A 109 -0.88 -36.92 8.23
C VAL A 109 -2.33 -36.61 7.93
N GLU A 110 -2.98 -35.86 8.82
CA GLU A 110 -4.30 -35.30 8.61
C GLU A 110 -4.28 -33.77 8.81
N CYS A 111 -5.32 -33.08 8.29
CA CYS A 111 -5.44 -31.62 8.38
C CYS A 111 -6.68 -31.25 9.19
N PHE A 112 -6.53 -30.27 10.05
CA PHE A 112 -7.64 -29.63 10.74
C PHE A 112 -7.60 -28.12 10.55
N VAL A 113 -8.77 -27.50 10.36
CA VAL A 113 -8.93 -26.04 10.27
C VAL A 113 -10.15 -25.62 11.10
N PRO A 114 -10.02 -24.64 12.01
CA PRO A 114 -11.14 -24.17 12.80
C PRO A 114 -12.20 -23.49 11.92
N SER A 115 -13.46 -23.57 12.37
CA SER A 115 -14.55 -22.83 11.72
C SER A 115 -14.51 -21.37 12.14
N ARG A 116 -14.39 -20.45 11.18
CA ARG A 116 -14.44 -19.02 11.44
C ARG A 116 -15.68 -18.57 12.23
N HIS A 117 -16.82 -19.22 11.99
CA HIS A 117 -18.12 -18.85 12.57
C HIS A 117 -18.38 -19.47 13.94
N GLU A 118 -17.88 -20.68 14.17
CA GLU A 118 -18.13 -21.45 15.40
C GLU A 118 -16.99 -21.27 16.40
N ASP A 119 -15.75 -21.43 15.92
CA ASP A 119 -14.56 -21.44 16.77
C ASP A 119 -13.92 -20.04 16.83
N GLY A 120 -13.78 -19.36 15.69
CA GLY A 120 -13.02 -18.13 15.56
C GLY A 120 -11.59 -18.39 15.05
N TYR A 121 -10.65 -17.52 15.38
CA TYR A 121 -9.25 -17.62 15.00
C TYR A 121 -8.42 -18.35 16.06
N GLY A 122 -7.46 -19.16 15.63
CA GLY A 122 -6.46 -19.81 16.47
C GLY A 122 -6.86 -21.15 17.04
N MET A 123 -6.11 -21.62 18.01
CA MET A 123 -6.38 -22.87 18.71
C MET A 123 -7.49 -22.70 19.76
N HIS A 124 -8.25 -23.75 20.00
CA HIS A 124 -9.34 -23.77 20.98
C HIS A 124 -9.32 -25.05 21.81
N ALA A 125 -9.46 -24.93 23.14
CA ALA A 125 -9.34 -26.05 24.09
C ALA A 125 -10.21 -27.25 23.69
N HIS A 126 -11.50 -27.03 23.38
CA HIS A 126 -12.40 -28.12 22.98
C HIS A 126 -11.98 -28.87 21.70
N THR A 127 -11.28 -28.17 20.79
CA THR A 127 -10.75 -28.78 19.57
C THR A 127 -9.49 -29.59 19.87
N VAL A 128 -8.62 -29.03 20.71
CA VAL A 128 -7.40 -29.70 21.21
C VAL A 128 -7.79 -31.01 21.91
N GLU A 129 -8.73 -30.96 22.87
CA GLU A 129 -9.22 -32.13 23.58
C GLU A 129 -9.68 -33.21 22.60
N ARG A 130 -10.51 -32.85 21.62
CA ARG A 130 -11.02 -33.80 20.60
C ARG A 130 -9.90 -34.40 19.75
N LEU A 131 -8.89 -33.63 19.34
CA LEU A 131 -7.77 -34.15 18.55
C LEU A 131 -6.92 -35.12 19.37
N CYS A 132 -6.61 -34.75 20.62
CA CYS A 132 -5.87 -35.61 21.55
C CYS A 132 -6.61 -36.92 21.85
N GLU A 133 -7.91 -36.87 22.13
CA GLU A 133 -8.75 -38.06 22.36
C GLU A 133 -8.86 -38.95 21.10
N ASN A 134 -8.74 -38.39 19.91
CA ASN A 134 -8.71 -39.17 18.67
C ASN A 134 -7.33 -39.80 18.39
N GLY A 135 -6.37 -39.67 19.29
CA GLY A 135 -5.06 -40.34 19.20
C GLY A 135 -4.12 -39.68 18.20
N ILE A 136 -4.10 -38.36 18.16
CA ILE A 136 -3.02 -37.58 17.52
C ILE A 136 -1.81 -37.58 18.43
N ASP A 137 -0.61 -37.82 17.89
CA ASP A 137 0.64 -37.88 18.62
C ASP A 137 1.44 -36.58 18.48
N LEU A 138 1.32 -35.88 17.32
CA LEU A 138 2.00 -34.63 17.03
C LEU A 138 1.03 -33.64 16.34
N ILE A 139 0.94 -32.44 16.89
CA ILE A 139 0.26 -31.31 16.26
C ILE A 139 1.32 -30.34 15.68
N ILE A 140 1.20 -30.00 14.39
CA ILE A 140 2.01 -28.95 13.77
C ILE A 140 1.05 -27.80 13.42
N THR A 141 1.16 -26.67 14.13
CA THR A 141 0.37 -25.50 13.78
C THR A 141 0.99 -24.78 12.59
N VAL A 142 0.15 -24.22 11.72
CA VAL A 142 0.59 -23.37 10.60
C VAL A 142 -0.26 -22.11 10.56
N ASP A 143 0.41 -20.97 10.49
CA ASP A 143 -0.22 -19.64 10.46
C ASP A 143 -1.04 -19.31 11.72
N ASN A 144 -0.77 -19.98 12.81
CA ASN A 144 -1.32 -19.75 14.13
C ASN A 144 -0.51 -20.47 15.20
N GLY A 145 -0.88 -20.28 16.48
CA GLY A 145 -0.32 -21.05 17.60
C GLY A 145 0.68 -20.29 18.46
N ILE A 146 1.40 -19.29 17.96
CA ILE A 146 2.43 -18.59 18.74
C ILE A 146 1.90 -17.86 20.00
N THR A 147 0.60 -17.60 20.04
CA THR A 147 -0.09 -16.98 21.17
C THR A 147 -0.96 -17.95 21.98
N ALA A 148 -1.05 -19.24 21.58
CA ALA A 148 -1.94 -20.24 22.13
C ALA A 148 -1.29 -21.00 23.31
N ILE A 149 -0.87 -20.27 24.35
CA ILE A 149 -0.09 -20.82 25.47
C ILE A 149 -0.88 -21.87 26.25
N ASP A 150 -2.15 -21.56 26.58
CA ASP A 150 -2.98 -22.45 27.41
C ASP A 150 -3.42 -23.70 26.61
N GLU A 151 -3.73 -23.54 25.34
CA GLU A 151 -4.14 -24.64 24.45
C GLU A 151 -2.97 -25.60 24.18
N ILE A 152 -1.75 -25.08 24.04
CA ILE A 152 -0.55 -25.90 23.86
C ILE A 152 -0.19 -26.62 25.15
N ALA A 153 -0.29 -25.96 26.30
CA ALA A 153 -0.11 -26.61 27.59
C ALA A 153 -1.12 -27.78 27.76
N LEU A 154 -2.36 -27.60 27.33
CA LEU A 154 -3.38 -28.65 27.34
C LEU A 154 -2.96 -29.86 26.46
N CYS A 155 -2.35 -29.65 25.28
CA CYS A 155 -1.79 -30.74 24.48
C CYS A 155 -0.77 -31.58 25.30
N GLY A 156 0.11 -30.90 26.04
CA GLY A 156 1.10 -31.55 26.91
C GLY A 156 0.46 -32.38 28.03
N GLU A 157 -0.68 -31.96 28.60
CA GLU A 157 -1.44 -32.76 29.60
C GLU A 157 -1.95 -34.07 29.01
N TYR A 158 -2.25 -34.09 27.71
CA TYR A 158 -2.65 -35.32 26.97
C TYR A 158 -1.44 -36.11 26.44
N GLY A 159 -0.22 -35.65 26.62
CA GLY A 159 0.99 -36.27 26.09
C GLY A 159 1.16 -36.11 24.58
N VAL A 160 0.55 -35.10 23.99
CA VAL A 160 0.65 -34.74 22.56
C VAL A 160 1.68 -33.66 22.36
N ASP A 161 2.65 -33.92 21.50
CA ASP A 161 3.69 -32.97 21.17
C ASP A 161 3.18 -31.88 20.22
N VAL A 162 3.74 -30.66 20.33
CA VAL A 162 3.38 -29.54 19.48
C VAL A 162 4.61 -28.89 18.86
N ILE A 163 4.53 -28.62 17.56
CA ILE A 163 5.44 -27.74 16.84
C ILE A 163 4.63 -26.54 16.34
N VAL A 164 5.05 -25.34 16.69
CA VAL A 164 4.41 -24.11 16.22
C VAL A 164 5.18 -23.57 15.02
N THR A 165 4.46 -23.36 13.87
CA THR A 165 4.98 -22.56 12.77
C THR A 165 4.03 -21.38 12.55
N ASP A 166 4.54 -20.16 12.78
CA ASP A 166 3.71 -18.96 12.78
C ASP A 166 4.51 -17.72 12.37
N HIS A 167 3.83 -16.69 11.92
CA HIS A 167 4.43 -15.42 11.55
C HIS A 167 3.91 -14.24 12.39
N HIS A 168 2.87 -14.47 13.18
CA HIS A 168 2.29 -13.46 14.04
C HIS A 168 3.26 -12.97 15.11
N ILE A 169 2.99 -11.81 15.69
CA ILE A 169 3.82 -11.22 16.74
C ILE A 169 3.63 -12.03 18.03
N PRO A 170 4.71 -12.61 18.60
CA PRO A 170 4.63 -13.37 19.84
C PRO A 170 4.27 -12.48 21.03
N ARG A 171 3.71 -13.09 22.08
CA ARG A 171 3.59 -12.46 23.39
C ARG A 171 4.98 -12.33 24.04
N GLU A 172 5.03 -11.84 25.29
CA GLU A 172 6.29 -11.77 26.05
C GLU A 172 6.90 -13.15 26.31
N THR A 173 6.05 -14.16 26.51
CA THR A 173 6.39 -15.57 26.66
C THR A 173 5.92 -16.35 25.45
N LEU A 174 6.76 -17.27 24.99
CA LEU A 174 6.42 -18.25 23.97
C LEU A 174 5.72 -19.45 24.61
N PRO A 175 4.90 -20.22 23.85
CA PRO A 175 4.35 -21.47 24.32
C PRO A 175 5.46 -22.48 24.61
N ASP A 176 5.28 -23.32 25.65
CA ASP A 176 6.17 -24.39 26.02
C ASP A 176 5.85 -25.64 25.19
N CYS A 177 6.65 -25.89 24.15
CA CYS A 177 6.42 -26.97 23.17
C CYS A 177 7.76 -27.41 22.54
N CYS A 178 7.73 -28.40 21.67
CA CYS A 178 8.93 -28.99 21.07
C CYS A 178 9.72 -27.95 20.25
N ALA A 179 9.03 -27.09 19.50
CA ALA A 179 9.67 -26.04 18.69
C ALA A 179 8.68 -24.91 18.38
N VAL A 180 9.22 -23.67 18.29
CA VAL A 180 8.48 -22.49 17.81
C VAL A 180 9.24 -21.88 16.65
N VAL A 181 8.89 -22.28 15.44
CA VAL A 181 9.52 -21.80 14.19
C VAL A 181 8.81 -20.54 13.73
N ALA A 182 9.39 -19.39 14.02
CA ALA A 182 8.82 -18.09 13.64
C ALA A 182 9.93 -17.05 13.41
N ALA A 183 9.92 -16.45 12.21
CA ALA A 183 10.88 -15.40 11.87
C ALA A 183 10.66 -14.10 12.68
N SER A 184 9.46 -13.89 13.21
CA SER A 184 9.03 -12.73 13.99
C SER A 184 9.52 -12.74 15.46
N ARG A 185 10.14 -13.81 15.93
CA ARG A 185 10.69 -13.91 17.29
C ARG A 185 11.82 -12.90 17.52
N LYS A 186 11.89 -12.34 18.72
CA LYS A 186 12.91 -11.34 19.11
C LYS A 186 14.33 -11.90 19.09
N ASP A 187 14.50 -13.19 19.32
CA ASP A 187 15.76 -13.94 19.33
C ASP A 187 16.10 -14.55 17.97
N SER A 188 15.28 -14.32 16.94
CA SER A 188 15.49 -14.83 15.58
C SER A 188 16.72 -14.20 14.93
N ALA A 189 17.63 -15.04 14.43
CA ALA A 189 18.75 -14.65 13.57
C ALA A 189 18.41 -14.70 12.07
N TYR A 190 17.16 -15.02 11.74
CA TYR A 190 16.72 -15.09 10.36
C TYR A 190 16.76 -13.70 9.70
N PRO A 191 17.36 -13.55 8.52
CA PRO A 191 17.60 -12.23 7.93
C PRO A 191 16.34 -11.44 7.57
N TYR A 192 15.18 -12.13 7.44
CA TYR A 192 13.92 -11.53 7.02
C TYR A 192 12.75 -11.93 7.94
N GLY A 193 12.32 -11.03 8.82
CA GLY A 193 11.32 -11.29 9.85
C GLY A 193 9.85 -11.21 9.44
N GLN A 194 9.53 -10.99 8.15
CA GLN A 194 8.16 -10.65 7.69
C GLN A 194 7.58 -11.68 6.70
N LEU A 195 8.02 -12.95 6.79
CA LEU A 195 7.39 -14.02 6.02
C LEU A 195 5.93 -14.19 6.47
N CYS A 196 5.03 -14.59 5.56
CA CYS A 196 3.69 -15.06 5.92
C CYS A 196 3.72 -16.50 6.46
N GLY A 197 2.61 -17.01 7.00
CA GLY A 197 2.53 -18.36 7.57
C GLY A 197 2.91 -19.45 6.58
N ALA A 198 2.45 -19.37 5.33
CA ALA A 198 2.85 -20.30 4.27
C ALA A 198 4.33 -20.13 3.86
N GLY A 199 4.89 -18.94 4.02
CA GLY A 199 6.33 -18.70 3.85
C GLY A 199 7.14 -19.49 4.87
N ILE A 200 6.73 -19.48 6.15
CA ILE A 200 7.36 -20.31 7.22
C ILE A 200 7.18 -21.80 6.92
N ALA A 201 5.96 -22.23 6.57
CA ALA A 201 5.67 -23.62 6.22
C ALA A 201 6.51 -24.08 5.00
N PHE A 202 6.69 -23.22 4.01
CA PHE A 202 7.58 -23.48 2.87
C PHE A 202 9.04 -23.65 3.29
N LYS A 203 9.54 -22.82 4.22
CA LYS A 203 10.90 -22.97 4.76
C LYS A 203 11.07 -24.30 5.51
N LEU A 204 10.09 -24.70 6.33
CA LEU A 204 10.11 -26.00 6.98
C LEU A 204 10.09 -27.15 5.95
N ALA A 205 9.26 -27.04 4.90
CA ALA A 205 9.25 -28.02 3.82
C ALA A 205 10.58 -28.11 3.06
N CYS A 206 11.26 -26.98 2.83
CA CYS A 206 12.60 -26.96 2.23
C CYS A 206 13.63 -27.64 3.16
N ALA A 207 13.57 -27.37 4.47
CA ALA A 207 14.47 -27.99 5.44
C ALA A 207 14.28 -29.51 5.51
N LEU A 208 13.01 -29.99 5.51
CA LEU A 208 12.67 -31.41 5.43
C LEU A 208 13.12 -32.09 4.13
N ALA A 209 13.45 -31.32 3.10
CA ALA A 209 13.95 -31.77 1.81
C ALA A 209 15.43 -31.47 1.59
N ASP A 210 16.24 -31.40 2.66
CA ASP A 210 17.68 -31.10 2.63
C ASP A 210 18.01 -29.78 1.87
N GLY A 211 17.17 -28.78 2.04
CA GLY A 211 17.31 -27.46 1.41
C GLY A 211 16.81 -27.40 -0.05
N ALA A 212 16.25 -28.49 -0.59
CA ALA A 212 15.69 -28.50 -1.93
C ALA A 212 14.43 -27.65 -2.04
N VAL A 213 14.33 -26.84 -3.08
CA VAL A 213 13.18 -25.99 -3.39
C VAL A 213 12.23 -26.71 -4.34
N ASP A 214 11.08 -27.15 -3.84
CA ASP A 214 9.98 -27.64 -4.68
C ASP A 214 9.23 -26.47 -5.32
N GLU A 215 9.15 -26.47 -6.64
CA GLU A 215 8.54 -25.38 -7.42
C GLU A 215 7.02 -25.28 -7.22
N GLY A 216 6.34 -26.41 -7.02
CA GLY A 216 4.90 -26.41 -6.75
C GLY A 216 4.58 -25.83 -5.36
N LEU A 217 5.39 -26.15 -4.34
CA LEU A 217 5.26 -25.58 -3.01
C LEU A 217 5.61 -24.08 -3.00
N LEU A 218 6.64 -23.68 -3.77
CA LEU A 218 6.99 -22.27 -3.95
C LEU A 218 5.84 -21.47 -4.61
N GLY A 219 5.12 -22.10 -5.56
CA GLY A 219 3.92 -21.52 -6.16
C GLY A 219 2.80 -21.28 -5.14
N LEU A 220 2.58 -22.21 -4.20
CA LEU A 220 1.61 -22.05 -3.09
C LEU A 220 2.05 -20.93 -2.14
N ALA A 221 3.34 -20.87 -1.77
CA ALA A 221 3.88 -19.81 -0.93
C ALA A 221 3.73 -18.42 -1.59
N ALA A 222 3.89 -18.32 -2.92
CA ALA A 222 3.68 -17.08 -3.66
C ALA A 222 2.21 -16.61 -3.60
N VAL A 223 1.25 -17.53 -3.76
CA VAL A 223 -0.19 -17.23 -3.62
C VAL A 223 -0.51 -16.70 -2.22
N ALA A 224 -0.02 -17.38 -1.19
CA ALA A 224 -0.22 -17.01 0.20
C ALA A 224 0.37 -15.64 0.53
N THR A 225 1.63 -15.40 0.14
CA THR A 225 2.33 -14.11 0.35
C THR A 225 1.55 -12.95 -0.25
N MET A 226 0.92 -13.14 -1.44
CA MET A 226 0.06 -12.11 -2.04
C MET A 226 -1.29 -11.97 -1.34
N ALA A 227 -1.81 -13.04 -0.73
CA ALA A 227 -3.11 -13.07 -0.08
C ALA A 227 -3.12 -12.45 1.32
N ASP A 228 -2.05 -12.67 2.09
CA ASP A 228 -1.90 -12.23 3.48
C ASP A 228 -1.51 -10.74 3.63
N VAL A 229 -1.19 -10.08 2.51
CA VAL A 229 -0.87 -8.63 2.48
C VAL A 229 0.38 -8.29 3.32
N VAL A 230 1.33 -9.20 3.41
CA VAL A 230 2.66 -8.95 4.00
C VAL A 230 3.53 -8.06 3.10
N PRO A 231 4.56 -7.39 3.64
CA PRO A 231 5.40 -6.51 2.84
C PRO A 231 6.09 -7.22 1.67
N LEU A 232 5.92 -6.69 0.45
CA LEU A 232 6.48 -7.25 -0.79
C LEU A 232 7.90 -6.70 -1.07
N ASN A 233 8.76 -6.84 -0.09
CA ASN A 233 10.19 -6.56 -0.17
C ASN A 233 11.01 -7.80 0.23
N GLY A 234 12.33 -7.73 0.17
CA GLY A 234 13.22 -8.81 0.60
C GLY A 234 12.78 -10.19 0.08
N GLU A 235 12.73 -11.17 0.97
CA GLU A 235 12.42 -12.54 0.62
C GLU A 235 10.96 -12.77 0.18
N ASN A 236 9.99 -12.05 0.73
CA ASN A 236 8.59 -12.15 0.26
C ASN A 236 8.48 -11.78 -1.21
N ARG A 237 9.18 -10.72 -1.65
CA ARG A 237 9.25 -10.36 -3.06
C ARG A 237 9.87 -11.48 -3.91
N ALA A 238 10.96 -12.07 -3.42
CA ALA A 238 11.63 -13.19 -4.11
C ALA A 238 10.71 -14.41 -4.22
N ILE A 239 10.01 -14.80 -3.14
CA ILE A 239 9.03 -15.89 -3.14
C ILE A 239 7.96 -15.65 -4.20
N VAL A 240 7.38 -14.44 -4.27
CA VAL A 240 6.35 -14.13 -5.25
C VAL A 240 6.89 -14.15 -6.68
N GLN A 241 8.02 -13.49 -6.95
CA GLN A 241 8.57 -13.45 -8.31
C GLN A 241 9.01 -14.83 -8.80
N LEU A 242 9.66 -15.61 -7.95
CA LEU A 242 10.15 -16.95 -8.30
C LEU A 242 9.02 -17.98 -8.32
N GLY A 243 8.00 -17.83 -7.47
CA GLY A 243 6.91 -18.81 -7.33
C GLY A 243 5.77 -18.62 -8.32
N THR A 244 5.49 -17.38 -8.75
CA THR A 244 4.38 -17.07 -9.67
C THR A 244 4.39 -17.93 -10.95
N PRO A 245 5.53 -18.19 -11.63
CA PRO A 245 5.57 -19.07 -12.79
C PRO A 245 5.18 -20.52 -12.50
N PHE A 246 5.23 -20.95 -11.24
CA PHE A 246 4.96 -22.33 -10.83
C PHE A 246 3.57 -22.55 -10.24
N VAL A 247 2.75 -21.50 -10.15
CA VAL A 247 1.38 -21.59 -9.61
C VAL A 247 0.55 -22.65 -10.34
N GLN A 248 0.68 -22.74 -11.66
CA GLN A 248 -0.04 -23.74 -12.47
C GLN A 248 0.48 -25.18 -12.33
N LYS A 249 1.61 -25.38 -11.63
CA LYS A 249 2.07 -26.75 -11.27
C LYS A 249 1.21 -27.41 -10.20
N ASN A 250 0.45 -26.62 -9.42
CA ASN A 250 -0.56 -27.16 -8.52
C ASN A 250 -1.85 -27.42 -9.32
N PRO A 251 -2.31 -28.68 -9.45
CA PRO A 251 -3.50 -29.02 -10.23
C PRO A 251 -4.77 -28.31 -9.76
N GLY A 252 -4.92 -28.09 -8.44
CA GLY A 252 -6.04 -27.39 -7.86
C GLY A 252 -6.07 -25.91 -8.21
N LEU A 253 -4.93 -25.22 -8.17
CA LEU A 253 -4.83 -23.83 -8.60
C LEU A 253 -5.09 -23.68 -10.10
N LEU A 254 -4.62 -24.62 -10.91
CA LEU A 254 -4.90 -24.63 -12.34
C LEU A 254 -6.41 -24.82 -12.62
N ALA A 255 -7.06 -25.74 -11.90
CA ALA A 255 -8.52 -25.95 -11.99
C ALA A 255 -9.29 -24.69 -11.58
N LEU A 256 -8.82 -24.00 -10.53
CA LEU A 256 -9.42 -22.76 -10.04
C LEU A 256 -9.29 -21.60 -11.04
N LEU A 257 -8.13 -21.43 -11.67
CA LEU A 257 -7.88 -20.44 -12.73
C LEU A 257 -8.80 -20.69 -13.93
N ARG A 258 -8.89 -21.94 -14.41
CA ARG A 258 -9.79 -22.34 -15.50
C ARG A 258 -11.26 -22.06 -15.17
N CYS A 259 -11.70 -22.46 -13.97
CA CYS A 259 -13.06 -22.20 -13.48
C CYS A 259 -13.37 -20.68 -13.39
N ALA A 260 -12.36 -19.88 -13.10
CA ALA A 260 -12.47 -18.43 -13.08
C ALA A 260 -12.49 -17.76 -14.47
N GLY A 261 -12.30 -18.54 -15.54
CA GLY A 261 -12.17 -18.03 -16.91
C GLY A 261 -10.87 -17.26 -17.14
N PHE A 262 -9.82 -17.58 -16.39
CA PHE A 262 -8.51 -16.96 -16.56
C PHE A 262 -7.69 -17.76 -17.56
N ASP A 263 -7.35 -17.12 -18.69
CA ASP A 263 -6.54 -17.68 -19.75
C ASP A 263 -5.15 -17.02 -19.77
N GLY A 264 -4.10 -17.82 -19.76
CA GLY A 264 -2.72 -17.36 -19.84
C GLY A 264 -1.87 -17.67 -18.61
N GLU A 265 -0.70 -17.03 -18.54
CA GLU A 265 0.20 -17.16 -17.40
C GLU A 265 -0.23 -16.21 -16.28
N PRO A 266 -0.39 -16.71 -15.03
CA PRO A 266 -0.77 -15.87 -13.91
C PRO A 266 0.39 -14.92 -13.55
N ASP A 267 0.03 -13.69 -13.23
CA ASP A 267 0.88 -12.68 -12.64
C ASP A 267 0.47 -12.40 -11.16
N SER A 268 1.16 -11.50 -10.49
CA SER A 268 0.84 -11.15 -9.11
C SER A 268 -0.58 -10.58 -8.93
N GLN A 269 -1.16 -9.96 -9.96
CA GLN A 269 -2.55 -9.50 -9.94
C GLN A 269 -3.53 -10.68 -9.99
N ALA A 270 -3.23 -11.71 -10.81
CA ALA A 270 -4.02 -12.92 -10.84
C ALA A 270 -3.99 -13.65 -9.48
N LEU A 271 -2.83 -13.67 -8.79
CA LEU A 271 -2.75 -14.23 -7.44
C LEU A 271 -3.68 -13.48 -6.48
N SER A 272 -3.61 -12.14 -6.43
CA SER A 272 -4.39 -11.32 -5.50
C SER A 272 -5.88 -11.21 -5.84
N PHE A 273 -6.26 -11.17 -7.13
CA PHE A 273 -7.63 -10.86 -7.53
C PHE A 273 -8.40 -12.03 -8.14
N VAL A 274 -7.72 -13.09 -8.54
CA VAL A 274 -8.36 -14.30 -9.06
C VAL A 274 -8.27 -15.44 -8.07
N ILE A 275 -7.09 -15.81 -7.60
CA ILE A 275 -6.88 -17.00 -6.74
C ILE A 275 -7.27 -16.70 -5.29
N ALA A 276 -6.60 -15.75 -4.63
CA ALA A 276 -6.77 -15.48 -3.21
C ALA A 276 -8.22 -15.21 -2.78
N PRO A 277 -9.04 -14.44 -3.53
CA PRO A 277 -10.45 -14.23 -3.14
C PRO A 277 -11.31 -15.48 -3.14
N ARG A 278 -10.96 -16.48 -3.95
CA ARG A 278 -11.69 -17.78 -4.02
C ARG A 278 -11.29 -18.70 -2.88
N LEU A 279 -10.00 -18.78 -2.56
CA LEU A 279 -9.53 -19.53 -1.38
C LEU A 279 -10.11 -18.90 -0.10
N ASN A 280 -10.01 -17.59 0.06
CA ASN A 280 -10.58 -16.86 1.20
C ASN A 280 -12.12 -16.98 1.32
N ALA A 281 -12.83 -17.19 0.21
CA ALA A 281 -14.28 -17.34 0.24
C ALA A 281 -14.70 -18.60 0.98
N ALA A 282 -13.96 -19.71 0.88
CA ALA A 282 -14.26 -20.95 1.59
C ALA A 282 -14.36 -20.74 3.10
N GLY A 283 -13.38 -20.09 3.72
CA GLY A 283 -13.38 -19.77 5.15
C GLY A 283 -14.47 -18.75 5.55
N ARG A 284 -14.84 -17.83 4.67
CA ARG A 284 -15.89 -16.84 4.92
C ARG A 284 -17.30 -17.40 4.79
N MET A 285 -17.48 -18.42 3.94
CA MET A 285 -18.78 -19.07 3.66
C MET A 285 -18.98 -20.38 4.44
N GLY A 286 -18.01 -20.78 5.27
CA GLY A 286 -18.18 -21.78 6.32
C GLY A 286 -17.31 -23.04 6.27
N ASP A 287 -16.58 -23.33 5.18
CA ASP A 287 -15.79 -24.58 5.09
C ASP A 287 -14.48 -24.42 4.33
N ALA A 288 -13.44 -24.04 5.08
CA ALA A 288 -12.09 -23.89 4.54
C ALA A 288 -11.44 -25.23 4.13
N SER A 289 -11.92 -26.37 4.67
CA SER A 289 -11.36 -27.69 4.33
C SER A 289 -11.44 -28.00 2.84
N ARG A 290 -12.47 -27.47 2.15
CA ARG A 290 -12.60 -27.60 0.69
C ARG A 290 -11.46 -26.96 -0.08
N ALA A 291 -10.95 -25.83 0.42
CA ALA A 291 -9.82 -25.17 -0.21
C ALA A 291 -8.52 -25.97 -0.01
N ILE A 292 -8.31 -26.55 1.19
CA ILE A 292 -7.17 -27.46 1.42
C ILE A 292 -7.27 -28.68 0.49
N ARG A 293 -8.43 -29.33 0.44
CA ARG A 293 -8.65 -30.49 -0.44
C ARG A 293 -8.37 -30.15 -1.90
N LEU A 294 -8.79 -28.99 -2.37
CA LEU A 294 -8.45 -28.50 -3.72
C LEU A 294 -6.93 -28.43 -3.94
N LEU A 295 -6.16 -27.96 -2.97
CA LEU A 295 -4.72 -27.78 -3.12
C LEU A 295 -3.91 -29.08 -2.96
N VAL A 296 -4.48 -30.12 -2.33
CA VAL A 296 -3.76 -31.38 -2.06
C VAL A 296 -4.23 -32.55 -2.93
N SER A 297 -5.45 -32.52 -3.46
CA SER A 297 -5.99 -33.58 -4.32
C SER A 297 -5.27 -33.66 -5.67
N GLU A 298 -5.26 -34.87 -6.24
CA GLU A 298 -4.76 -35.16 -7.60
C GLU A 298 -5.87 -35.76 -8.50
N ASP A 299 -7.07 -36.01 -7.93
CA ASP A 299 -8.23 -36.52 -8.69
C ASP A 299 -8.87 -35.38 -9.50
N ALA A 300 -8.85 -35.51 -10.82
CA ALA A 300 -9.33 -34.47 -11.73
C ALA A 300 -10.83 -34.15 -11.54
N ALA A 301 -11.67 -35.15 -11.24
CA ALA A 301 -13.09 -34.90 -11.06
C ALA A 301 -13.37 -34.19 -9.73
N GLU A 302 -12.64 -34.55 -8.67
CA GLU A 302 -12.70 -33.86 -7.38
C GLU A 302 -12.22 -32.41 -7.52
N LEU A 303 -11.12 -32.16 -8.23
CA LEU A 303 -10.56 -30.83 -8.47
C LEU A 303 -11.56 -29.91 -9.18
N GLU A 304 -12.23 -30.40 -10.23
CA GLU A 304 -13.25 -29.63 -10.94
C GLU A 304 -14.44 -29.29 -10.04
N ALA A 305 -14.91 -30.25 -9.25
CA ALA A 305 -16.02 -30.04 -8.32
C ALA A 305 -15.68 -29.04 -7.21
N LEU A 306 -14.48 -29.14 -6.62
CA LEU A 306 -14.01 -28.23 -5.59
C LEU A 306 -13.77 -26.81 -6.15
N ALA A 307 -13.14 -26.67 -7.33
CA ALA A 307 -12.94 -25.38 -7.97
C ALA A 307 -14.28 -24.67 -8.24
N LEU A 308 -15.28 -25.41 -8.72
CA LEU A 308 -16.62 -24.85 -8.93
C LEU A 308 -17.29 -24.45 -7.60
N ALA A 309 -17.12 -25.27 -6.54
CA ALA A 309 -17.65 -24.92 -5.22
C ALA A 309 -17.03 -23.61 -4.69
N LEU A 310 -15.72 -23.43 -4.76
CA LEU A 310 -15.05 -22.20 -4.34
C LEU A 310 -15.44 -20.99 -5.22
N GLN A 311 -15.62 -21.20 -6.51
CA GLN A 311 -16.14 -20.16 -7.40
C GLN A 311 -17.55 -19.70 -6.99
N ASN A 312 -18.41 -20.65 -6.63
CA ASN A 312 -19.77 -20.36 -6.16
C ASN A 312 -19.74 -19.61 -4.81
N ASP A 313 -18.90 -20.04 -3.88
CA ASP A 313 -18.70 -19.34 -2.60
C ASP A 313 -18.23 -17.91 -2.82
N ASN A 314 -17.28 -17.68 -3.72
CA ASN A 314 -16.80 -16.33 -4.05
C ASN A 314 -17.91 -15.49 -4.74
N THR A 315 -18.77 -16.11 -5.54
CA THR A 315 -19.92 -15.42 -6.16
C THR A 315 -20.91 -15.01 -5.08
N ARG A 316 -21.31 -15.94 -4.19
CA ARG A 316 -22.21 -15.66 -3.07
C ARG A 316 -21.66 -14.58 -2.14
N ARG A 317 -20.37 -14.64 -1.81
CA ARG A 317 -19.71 -13.59 -1.03
C ARG A 317 -19.88 -12.20 -1.67
N ARG A 318 -19.68 -12.10 -3.02
CA ARG A 318 -19.86 -10.84 -3.76
C ARG A 318 -21.32 -10.37 -3.75
N GLU A 319 -22.25 -11.28 -3.83
CA GLU A 319 -23.69 -10.98 -3.74
C GLU A 319 -24.04 -10.44 -2.35
N ASP A 320 -23.56 -11.10 -1.27
CA ASP A 320 -23.75 -10.64 0.10
C ASP A 320 -23.14 -9.24 0.31
N GLU A 321 -21.92 -8.98 -0.21
CA GLU A 321 -21.30 -7.65 -0.18
C GLU A 321 -22.17 -6.60 -0.91
N ALA A 322 -22.71 -6.95 -2.07
CA ALA A 322 -23.55 -6.05 -2.85
C ALA A 322 -24.88 -5.74 -2.15
N VAL A 323 -25.46 -6.72 -1.43
CA VAL A 323 -26.66 -6.51 -0.60
C VAL A 323 -26.36 -5.49 0.49
N VAL A 324 -25.31 -5.71 1.31
CA VAL A 324 -24.94 -4.79 2.41
C VAL A 324 -24.66 -3.38 1.87
N MET A 325 -23.89 -3.26 0.78
CA MET A 325 -23.59 -1.96 0.17
C MET A 325 -24.86 -1.24 -0.32
N ARG A 326 -25.80 -1.96 -0.95
CA ARG A 326 -27.06 -1.40 -1.43
C ARG A 326 -27.93 -0.90 -0.28
N GLU A 327 -28.12 -1.69 0.75
CA GLU A 327 -28.90 -1.29 1.93
C GLU A 327 -28.31 -0.05 2.61
N ILE A 328 -26.97 0.04 2.72
CA ILE A 328 -26.33 1.24 3.27
C ILE A 328 -26.61 2.46 2.39
N GLN A 329 -26.54 2.32 1.06
CA GLN A 329 -26.79 3.42 0.11
C GLN A 329 -28.26 3.82 0.02
N GLU A 330 -29.20 2.90 0.29
CA GLU A 330 -30.64 3.20 0.36
C GLU A 330 -30.99 3.93 1.68
N ARG A 331 -30.30 3.59 2.79
CA ARG A 331 -30.53 4.20 4.10
C ARG A 331 -29.87 5.55 4.28
N PHE A 332 -28.74 5.80 3.62
CA PHE A 332 -27.92 7.00 3.81
C PHE A 332 -27.46 7.56 2.48
N SER A 333 -27.63 8.86 2.30
CA SER A 333 -27.06 9.56 1.15
C SER A 333 -25.53 9.65 1.22
N ASP A 334 -24.89 9.84 0.09
CA ASP A 334 -23.43 10.04 0.00
C ASP A 334 -22.98 11.26 0.83
N GLU A 335 -23.80 12.31 0.89
CA GLU A 335 -23.55 13.54 1.65
C GLU A 335 -23.59 13.28 3.17
N GLU A 336 -24.59 12.54 3.65
CA GLU A 336 -24.68 12.15 5.05
C GLU A 336 -23.48 11.30 5.49
N LEU A 337 -23.06 10.31 4.68
CA LEU A 337 -21.91 9.50 5.01
C LEU A 337 -20.61 10.32 4.97
N ARG A 338 -20.51 11.32 4.09
CA ARG A 338 -19.35 12.24 4.05
C ARG A 338 -19.29 13.21 5.21
N SER A 339 -20.43 13.65 5.73
CA SER A 339 -20.48 14.61 6.85
C SER A 339 -20.07 13.99 8.20
N ARG A 340 -20.24 12.67 8.38
CA ARG A 340 -19.90 11.96 9.61
C ARG A 340 -18.39 11.83 9.81
N ARG A 341 -17.90 11.83 11.03
CA ARG A 341 -16.49 11.55 11.37
C ARG A 341 -16.15 10.06 11.32
N CYS A 342 -17.12 9.21 11.61
CA CYS A 342 -17.04 7.76 11.44
C CYS A 342 -18.35 7.21 10.88
N ILE A 343 -18.32 5.99 10.39
CA ILE A 343 -19.49 5.25 9.93
C ILE A 343 -19.64 4.04 10.84
N VAL A 344 -20.58 4.10 11.79
CA VAL A 344 -20.93 2.99 12.69
C VAL A 344 -22.38 2.61 12.40
N LEU A 345 -22.59 1.42 11.83
CA LEU A 345 -23.91 1.01 11.35
C LEU A 345 -24.21 -0.43 11.77
N PHE A 346 -25.50 -0.68 11.99
CA PHE A 346 -26.06 -2.00 12.18
C PHE A 346 -26.99 -2.35 11.02
N GLY A 347 -26.97 -3.64 10.62
CA GLY A 347 -27.91 -4.21 9.67
C GLY A 347 -28.27 -5.65 10.05
N ALA A 348 -29.58 -5.87 10.16
CA ALA A 348 -30.13 -7.18 10.47
C ALA A 348 -29.92 -8.14 9.29
N GLY A 349 -29.52 -9.39 9.57
CA GLY A 349 -29.32 -10.42 8.55
C GLY A 349 -28.09 -10.23 7.66
N TRP A 350 -27.23 -9.27 7.93
CA TRP A 350 -25.97 -9.16 7.19
C TRP A 350 -25.04 -10.34 7.51
N ASN A 351 -24.42 -10.90 6.49
CA ASN A 351 -23.46 -11.97 6.69
C ASN A 351 -22.19 -11.44 7.41
N PRO A 352 -21.85 -11.93 8.62
CA PRO A 352 -20.68 -11.43 9.36
C PRO A 352 -19.36 -11.64 8.60
N GLY A 353 -19.27 -12.66 7.72
CA GLY A 353 -18.08 -12.95 6.91
C GLY A 353 -17.72 -11.86 5.90
N VAL A 354 -18.67 -10.97 5.52
CA VAL A 354 -18.43 -9.90 4.54
C VAL A 354 -18.34 -8.50 5.16
N LEU A 355 -18.70 -8.31 6.43
CA LEU A 355 -18.71 -6.99 7.07
C LEU A 355 -17.36 -6.28 6.98
N GLY A 356 -16.27 -7.00 7.22
CA GLY A 356 -14.92 -6.44 7.14
C GLY A 356 -14.54 -5.97 5.73
N ILE A 357 -15.03 -6.64 4.69
CA ILE A 357 -14.77 -6.26 3.29
C ILE A 357 -15.55 -4.99 2.95
N VAL A 358 -16.83 -4.93 3.31
CA VAL A 358 -17.67 -3.75 3.09
C VAL A 358 -17.14 -2.56 3.89
N ALA A 359 -16.72 -2.78 5.16
CA ALA A 359 -16.10 -1.74 5.98
C ALA A 359 -14.82 -1.18 5.34
N SER A 360 -13.95 -2.03 4.75
CA SER A 360 -12.76 -1.58 4.00
C SER A 360 -13.14 -0.68 2.83
N ARG A 361 -14.09 -1.12 1.99
CA ARG A 361 -14.55 -0.33 0.83
C ARG A 361 -15.15 1.01 1.21
N LEU A 362 -15.91 1.06 2.29
CA LEU A 362 -16.47 2.31 2.80
C LEU A 362 -15.38 3.20 3.41
N SER A 363 -14.43 2.62 4.16
CA SER A 363 -13.29 3.34 4.74
C SER A 363 -12.42 3.98 3.66
N GLU A 364 -12.12 3.26 2.59
CA GLU A 364 -11.39 3.78 1.42
C GLU A 364 -12.19 4.87 0.69
N ARG A 365 -13.49 4.66 0.48
CA ARG A 365 -14.36 5.61 -0.24
C ARG A 365 -14.56 6.92 0.49
N TYR A 366 -14.73 6.87 1.82
CA TYR A 366 -15.04 8.05 2.64
C TYR A 366 -13.83 8.56 3.45
N TYR A 367 -12.73 7.81 3.46
CA TYR A 367 -11.48 8.10 4.16
C TYR A 367 -11.69 8.35 5.67
N LYS A 368 -12.31 7.40 6.35
CA LYS A 368 -12.63 7.46 7.78
C LYS A 368 -12.82 6.08 8.40
N PRO A 369 -12.82 5.94 9.73
CA PRO A 369 -13.17 4.70 10.41
C PRO A 369 -14.59 4.26 10.07
N VAL A 370 -14.74 2.96 9.82
CA VAL A 370 -16.03 2.29 9.55
C VAL A 370 -16.13 1.05 10.40
N ILE A 371 -17.24 0.89 11.12
CA ILE A 371 -17.56 -0.30 11.91
C ILE A 371 -18.97 -0.75 11.53
N LEU A 372 -19.10 -1.96 11.02
CA LEU A 372 -20.37 -2.54 10.63
C LEU A 372 -20.72 -3.69 11.56
N PHE A 373 -21.95 -3.73 12.04
CA PHE A 373 -22.46 -4.72 12.98
C PHE A 373 -23.64 -5.51 12.38
N THR A 374 -23.77 -6.76 12.79
CA THR A 374 -24.95 -7.60 12.57
C THR A 374 -25.25 -8.41 13.82
N GLU A 375 -26.45 -8.98 13.90
CA GLU A 375 -26.81 -9.86 14.99
C GLU A 375 -26.08 -11.21 14.95
N HIS A 376 -25.68 -11.68 16.12
CA HIS A 376 -25.16 -13.03 16.32
C HIS A 376 -25.55 -13.54 17.71
N ARG A 377 -26.49 -14.49 17.77
CA ARG A 377 -27.08 -14.97 19.03
C ARG A 377 -27.70 -13.83 19.83
N GLU A 378 -27.28 -13.63 21.07
CA GLU A 378 -27.77 -12.58 21.95
C GLU A 378 -27.00 -11.24 21.81
N ASN A 379 -25.91 -11.19 21.07
CA ASN A 379 -25.06 -10.04 20.90
C ASN A 379 -24.98 -9.60 19.44
N TRP A 380 -24.41 -8.44 19.21
CA TRP A 380 -24.04 -7.96 17.88
C TRP A 380 -22.54 -8.09 17.66
N VAL A 381 -22.17 -8.71 16.54
CA VAL A 381 -20.78 -8.82 16.12
C VAL A 381 -20.48 -7.76 15.07
N GLY A 382 -19.34 -7.12 15.21
CA GLY A 382 -18.92 -6.04 14.32
C GLY A 382 -17.51 -6.24 13.79
N SER A 383 -17.31 -5.73 12.61
CA SER A 383 -15.99 -5.64 11.99
C SER A 383 -15.68 -4.20 11.61
N GLY A 384 -14.55 -3.67 12.10
CA GLY A 384 -14.10 -2.32 11.85
C GLY A 384 -12.90 -2.25 10.92
N ARG A 385 -12.83 -1.17 10.14
CA ARG A 385 -11.69 -0.82 9.28
C ARG A 385 -11.41 0.67 9.36
N SER A 386 -10.13 1.05 9.18
CA SER A 386 -9.71 2.45 9.22
C SER A 386 -8.62 2.75 8.21
N THR A 387 -8.41 4.05 7.98
CA THR A 387 -7.29 4.58 7.18
C THR A 387 -6.01 4.60 8.01
N ALA A 388 -4.88 4.84 7.35
CA ALA A 388 -3.59 4.96 8.04
C ALA A 388 -3.51 6.15 9.02
N ALA A 389 -4.39 7.14 8.86
CA ALA A 389 -4.38 8.36 9.67
C ALA A 389 -4.98 8.15 11.09
N ILE A 390 -5.76 7.08 11.29
CA ILE A 390 -6.44 6.82 12.57
C ILE A 390 -6.19 5.37 13.00
N HIS A 391 -5.48 5.19 14.12
CA HIS A 391 -5.22 3.88 14.72
C HIS A 391 -6.51 3.34 15.36
N LEU A 392 -7.19 2.43 14.63
CA LEU A 392 -8.54 2.00 14.98
C LEU A 392 -8.61 1.31 16.34
N HIS A 393 -7.68 0.40 16.65
CA HIS A 393 -7.64 -0.28 17.93
C HIS A 393 -7.53 0.71 19.09
N ASP A 394 -6.54 1.61 19.06
CA ASP A 394 -6.27 2.54 20.16
C ASP A 394 -7.41 3.56 20.34
N SER A 395 -8.03 4.00 19.25
CA SER A 395 -9.21 4.87 19.30
C SER A 395 -10.43 4.23 19.97
N LEU A 396 -10.46 2.89 20.04
CA LEU A 396 -11.55 2.12 20.65
C LEU A 396 -11.25 1.64 22.08
N VAL A 397 -9.98 1.66 22.52
CA VAL A 397 -9.58 1.27 23.88
C VAL A 397 -10.39 1.99 24.98
N PRO A 398 -10.71 3.31 24.89
CA PRO A 398 -11.54 3.99 25.89
C PRO A 398 -12.96 3.42 26.05
N PHE A 399 -13.44 2.67 25.08
CA PHE A 399 -14.77 2.07 25.06
C PHE A 399 -14.78 0.58 25.39
N ARG A 400 -13.63 0.00 25.78
CA ARG A 400 -13.45 -1.45 25.98
C ARG A 400 -14.48 -2.06 26.92
N ASP A 401 -14.87 -1.37 27.97
CA ASP A 401 -15.83 -1.86 28.97
C ASP A 401 -17.26 -2.05 28.42
N ARG A 402 -17.55 -1.50 27.24
CA ARG A 402 -18.83 -1.69 26.54
C ARG A 402 -18.86 -2.94 25.67
N PHE A 403 -17.72 -3.59 25.47
CA PHE A 403 -17.56 -4.71 24.55
C PHE A 403 -17.46 -6.03 25.33
N ALA A 404 -18.25 -7.02 24.93
CA ALA A 404 -18.13 -8.40 25.41
C ALA A 404 -16.85 -9.04 24.89
N ARG A 405 -16.46 -8.73 23.63
CA ARG A 405 -15.16 -9.07 23.03
C ARG A 405 -14.64 -7.89 22.23
N PHE A 406 -13.32 -7.69 22.27
CA PHE A 406 -12.64 -6.64 21.52
C PHE A 406 -11.20 -7.06 21.23
N GLY A 407 -10.78 -6.95 19.97
CA GLY A 407 -9.40 -7.22 19.56
C GLY A 407 -9.15 -6.77 18.14
N GLY A 408 -7.88 -6.65 17.79
CA GLY A 408 -7.44 -6.24 16.46
C GLY A 408 -6.20 -5.35 16.50
N HIS A 409 -5.97 -4.64 15.41
CA HIS A 409 -4.77 -3.85 15.13
C HIS A 409 -5.13 -2.44 14.62
N ALA A 410 -4.11 -1.67 14.23
CA ALA A 410 -4.25 -0.29 13.78
C ALA A 410 -5.34 -0.07 12.70
N ARG A 411 -5.51 -1.01 11.78
CA ARG A 411 -6.41 -0.86 10.61
C ARG A 411 -7.67 -1.75 10.66
N ALA A 412 -7.71 -2.75 11.54
CA ALA A 412 -8.79 -3.72 11.57
C ALA A 412 -9.09 -4.17 12.99
N VAL A 413 -10.38 -4.22 13.35
CA VAL A 413 -10.84 -4.69 14.66
C VAL A 413 -12.06 -5.59 14.52
N GLY A 414 -12.17 -6.55 15.46
CA GLY A 414 -13.37 -7.33 15.72
C GLY A 414 -13.98 -6.91 17.05
N ILE A 415 -15.31 -6.73 17.09
CA ILE A 415 -16.02 -6.23 18.26
C ILE A 415 -17.26 -7.07 18.48
N THR A 416 -17.56 -7.37 19.74
CA THR A 416 -18.87 -7.93 20.15
C THR A 416 -19.48 -7.00 21.20
N ILE A 417 -20.71 -6.53 20.95
CA ILE A 417 -21.41 -5.58 21.81
C ILE A 417 -22.83 -6.08 22.11
N ALA A 418 -23.32 -5.79 23.34
CA ALA A 418 -24.72 -6.01 23.66
C ALA A 418 -25.62 -4.98 22.94
N PRO A 419 -26.75 -5.39 22.33
CA PRO A 419 -27.63 -4.49 21.56
C PRO A 419 -27.99 -3.16 22.25
N PRO A 420 -28.31 -3.13 23.57
CA PRO A 420 -28.69 -1.88 24.24
C PRO A 420 -27.56 -0.83 24.34
N LEU A 421 -26.30 -1.27 24.18
CA LEU A 421 -25.14 -0.36 24.31
C LEU A 421 -24.74 0.27 22.96
N PHE A 422 -25.27 -0.20 21.85
CA PHE A 422 -24.83 0.16 20.52
C PHE A 422 -25.02 1.65 20.19
N GLU A 423 -26.23 2.18 20.38
CA GLU A 423 -26.53 3.58 20.02
C GLU A 423 -25.68 4.58 20.81
N ALA A 424 -25.51 4.34 22.10
CA ALA A 424 -24.66 5.16 22.95
C ALA A 424 -23.20 5.06 22.55
N PHE A 425 -22.72 3.84 22.24
CA PHE A 425 -21.36 3.63 21.74
C PHE A 425 -21.12 4.38 20.42
N ALA A 426 -22.02 4.23 19.44
CA ALA A 426 -21.87 4.86 18.12
C ALA A 426 -21.81 6.40 18.22
N ALA A 427 -22.66 7.00 19.05
CA ALA A 427 -22.67 8.44 19.27
C ALA A 427 -21.39 8.93 19.95
N ASP A 428 -20.99 8.28 21.06
CA ASP A 428 -19.83 8.67 21.86
C ASP A 428 -18.51 8.47 21.07
N TYR A 429 -18.40 7.39 20.29
CA TYR A 429 -17.22 7.15 19.44
C TYR A 429 -17.07 8.21 18.35
N CYS A 430 -18.15 8.60 17.68
CA CYS A 430 -18.11 9.69 16.71
C CYS A 430 -17.71 11.03 17.35
N ALA A 431 -18.19 11.34 18.56
CA ALA A 431 -17.82 12.54 19.28
C ALA A 431 -16.34 12.53 19.72
N ALA A 432 -15.83 11.39 20.19
CA ALA A 432 -14.42 11.21 20.53
C ALA A 432 -13.51 11.45 19.33
N LEU A 433 -13.82 10.89 18.16
CA LEU A 433 -13.05 11.12 16.95
C LEU A 433 -13.04 12.59 16.49
N GLU A 434 -14.12 13.33 16.75
CA GLU A 434 -14.19 14.76 16.46
C GLU A 434 -13.32 15.60 17.41
N SER A 435 -13.21 15.18 18.67
CA SER A 435 -12.39 15.82 19.69
C SER A 435 -10.89 15.52 19.50
N ASP A 436 -10.56 14.25 19.23
CA ASP A 436 -9.19 13.74 19.38
C ASP A 436 -8.40 13.81 18.09
N TYR A 437 -9.05 13.93 16.92
CA TYR A 437 -8.39 13.91 15.62
C TYR A 437 -8.66 15.18 14.81
N ALA A 438 -7.59 15.76 14.30
CA ALA A 438 -7.66 16.95 13.43
C ALA A 438 -8.39 16.65 12.10
N SER A 439 -9.01 17.67 11.52
CA SER A 439 -9.82 17.51 10.30
C SER A 439 -9.04 16.99 9.09
N ASP A 440 -7.73 17.17 9.04
CA ASP A 440 -6.86 16.66 7.97
C ASP A 440 -6.66 15.14 8.03
N CYS A 441 -6.85 14.49 9.20
CA CYS A 441 -6.87 13.03 9.32
C CYS A 441 -8.00 12.37 8.51
N PHE A 442 -9.05 13.13 8.18
CA PHE A 442 -10.22 12.68 7.40
C PHE A 442 -10.18 13.12 5.94
N GLN A 443 -9.06 13.69 5.48
CA GLN A 443 -8.88 14.10 4.09
C GLN A 443 -8.10 13.05 3.30
N PRO A 444 -8.62 12.61 2.15
CA PRO A 444 -7.88 11.69 1.29
C PRO A 444 -6.50 12.26 0.91
N THR A 445 -5.45 11.57 1.31
CA THR A 445 -4.08 11.90 0.98
C THR A 445 -3.54 10.88 0.00
N PHE A 446 -3.05 11.35 -1.15
CA PHE A 446 -2.50 10.51 -2.20
C PHE A 446 -1.02 10.82 -2.35
N ALA A 447 -0.20 9.79 -2.20
CA ALA A 447 1.24 9.90 -2.42
C ALA A 447 1.57 9.76 -3.91
N TYR A 448 2.61 10.43 -4.36
CA TYR A 448 3.22 10.23 -5.66
C TYR A 448 4.74 10.24 -5.54
N GLU A 449 5.41 9.50 -6.41
CA GLU A 449 6.87 9.37 -6.39
C GLU A 449 7.55 10.57 -7.05
N GLN A 450 7.10 10.94 -8.24
CA GLN A 450 7.66 12.03 -9.02
C GLN A 450 6.65 12.58 -10.01
N GLU A 451 6.95 13.74 -10.59
CA GLU A 451 6.19 14.31 -11.71
C GLU A 451 6.58 13.63 -13.01
N LEU A 452 5.59 13.36 -13.86
CA LEU A 452 5.77 12.74 -15.17
C LEU A 452 5.11 13.61 -16.25
N PRO A 453 5.87 14.24 -17.15
CA PRO A 453 5.30 14.88 -18.30
C PRO A 453 4.82 13.85 -19.34
N LEU A 454 3.73 14.16 -20.05
CA LEU A 454 3.21 13.23 -21.08
C LEU A 454 4.19 12.98 -22.23
N SER A 455 5.22 13.82 -22.40
CA SER A 455 6.28 13.60 -23.39
C SER A 455 7.18 12.40 -23.06
N GLU A 456 7.29 12.01 -21.80
CA GLU A 456 8.08 10.86 -21.35
C GLU A 456 7.26 9.57 -21.28
N LEU A 457 5.93 9.65 -21.45
CA LEU A 457 5.06 8.49 -21.42
C LEU A 457 5.28 7.62 -22.67
N SER A 458 5.78 6.41 -22.47
CA SER A 458 6.05 5.44 -23.54
C SER A 458 5.78 4.02 -23.06
N SER A 459 5.46 3.10 -24.01
CA SER A 459 5.27 1.68 -23.68
C SER A 459 6.52 1.05 -23.09
N ALA A 460 7.72 1.47 -23.54
CA ALA A 460 8.99 0.98 -23.00
C ALA A 460 9.18 1.37 -21.52
N LEU A 461 8.84 2.61 -21.14
CA LEU A 461 8.89 3.03 -19.74
C LEU A 461 7.90 2.22 -18.88
N VAL A 462 6.70 1.96 -19.39
CA VAL A 462 5.69 1.15 -18.67
C VAL A 462 6.18 -0.28 -18.47
N GLU A 463 6.76 -0.92 -19.49
CA GLU A 463 7.36 -2.26 -19.41
C GLU A 463 8.50 -2.30 -18.39
N GLU A 464 9.33 -1.27 -18.36
CA GLU A 464 10.43 -1.18 -17.42
C GLU A 464 9.94 -1.03 -15.98
N LEU A 465 8.94 -0.15 -15.75
CA LEU A 465 8.30 0.03 -14.43
C LEU A 465 7.57 -1.24 -13.95
N ALA A 466 7.00 -2.02 -14.88
CA ALA A 466 6.36 -3.29 -14.55
C ALA A 466 7.33 -4.31 -13.91
N ARG A 467 8.64 -4.19 -14.16
CA ARG A 467 9.68 -5.03 -13.51
C ARG A 467 9.81 -4.75 -12.01
N LEU A 468 9.25 -3.64 -11.52
CA LEU A 468 9.18 -3.35 -10.09
C LEU A 468 8.10 -4.18 -9.36
N ALA A 469 7.18 -4.84 -10.09
CA ALA A 469 6.20 -5.76 -9.51
C ALA A 469 6.88 -6.97 -8.83
N PRO A 470 6.25 -7.65 -7.83
CA PRO A 470 4.84 -7.50 -7.42
C PRO A 470 4.58 -6.22 -6.62
N PHE A 471 3.44 -5.60 -6.85
CA PHE A 471 3.00 -4.42 -6.10
C PHE A 471 2.01 -4.80 -5.01
N GLY A 472 2.08 -4.11 -3.86
CA GLY A 472 1.25 -4.31 -2.69
C GLY A 472 1.82 -3.62 -1.46
N GLU A 473 1.61 -4.20 -0.28
CA GLU A 473 2.14 -3.65 0.96
C GLU A 473 3.67 -3.58 0.90
N GLY A 474 4.27 -2.49 1.39
CA GLY A 474 5.72 -2.28 1.36
C GLY A 474 6.34 -2.02 -0.02
N ASN A 475 5.61 -2.28 -1.12
CA ASN A 475 6.02 -1.98 -2.49
C ASN A 475 4.84 -1.45 -3.32
N PRO A 476 4.39 -0.21 -3.10
CA PRO A 476 3.28 0.36 -3.86
C PRO A 476 3.62 0.50 -5.34
N GLU A 477 2.58 0.40 -6.19
CA GLU A 477 2.70 0.69 -7.61
C GLU A 477 3.17 2.14 -7.81
N PRO A 478 4.17 2.40 -8.67
CA PRO A 478 4.67 3.75 -8.91
C PRO A 478 3.56 4.70 -9.36
N ALA A 479 3.32 5.74 -8.59
CA ALA A 479 2.33 6.76 -8.86
C ALA A 479 3.02 8.08 -9.25
N PHE A 480 2.50 8.74 -10.27
CA PHE A 480 3.07 9.92 -10.87
C PHE A 480 2.10 11.10 -10.80
N LEU A 481 2.64 12.29 -10.49
CA LEU A 481 1.91 13.53 -10.66
C LEU A 481 1.97 13.95 -12.14
N ILE A 482 0.80 14.03 -12.77
CA ILE A 482 0.63 14.62 -14.10
C ILE A 482 0.05 16.01 -13.85
N SER A 483 0.88 17.02 -13.94
CA SER A 483 0.48 18.39 -13.69
C SER A 483 0.10 19.12 -14.98
N ASP A 484 -0.76 20.14 -14.84
CA ASP A 484 -1.14 21.07 -15.87
C ASP A 484 -1.63 20.41 -17.18
N VAL A 485 -2.51 19.41 -17.06
CA VAL A 485 -3.15 18.75 -18.20
C VAL A 485 -4.51 19.34 -18.49
N GLU A 486 -4.81 19.54 -19.76
CA GLU A 486 -6.11 19.95 -20.26
C GLU A 486 -6.96 18.72 -20.61
N ILE A 487 -8.20 18.70 -20.17
CA ILE A 487 -9.18 17.68 -20.54
C ILE A 487 -9.66 17.97 -21.96
N GLN A 488 -9.39 17.09 -22.90
CA GLN A 488 -9.93 17.19 -24.27
C GLN A 488 -11.30 16.55 -24.38
N SER A 489 -11.50 15.43 -23.70
CA SER A 489 -12.78 14.72 -23.64
C SER A 489 -12.86 13.92 -22.34
N ALA A 490 -14.05 13.79 -21.77
CA ALA A 490 -14.33 12.89 -20.66
C ALA A 490 -15.68 12.22 -20.91
N ARG A 491 -15.73 10.89 -20.75
CA ARG A 491 -16.97 10.12 -20.91
C ARG A 491 -17.00 8.94 -19.93
N SER A 492 -18.20 8.57 -19.52
CA SER A 492 -18.44 7.35 -18.77
C SER A 492 -18.43 6.15 -19.72
N ILE A 493 -17.76 5.08 -19.33
CA ILE A 493 -17.68 3.82 -20.07
C ILE A 493 -18.00 2.63 -19.15
N GLY A 494 -18.15 1.44 -19.75
CA GLY A 494 -18.59 0.22 -19.04
C GLY A 494 -20.10 0.03 -19.13
N LYS A 495 -20.57 -1.17 -18.75
CA LYS A 495 -21.98 -1.58 -18.89
C LYS A 495 -22.96 -0.65 -18.17
N ASN A 496 -22.54 -0.08 -17.02
CA ASN A 496 -23.35 0.82 -16.20
C ASN A 496 -22.79 2.25 -16.15
N GLY A 497 -21.81 2.61 -17.00
CA GLY A 497 -21.15 3.91 -16.93
C GLY A 497 -20.23 4.07 -15.70
N ASP A 498 -19.76 2.97 -15.11
CA ASP A 498 -19.03 2.99 -13.84
C ASP A 498 -17.60 3.52 -13.96
N HIS A 499 -17.05 3.55 -15.18
CA HIS A 499 -15.66 3.92 -15.40
C HIS A 499 -15.55 5.23 -16.19
N LEU A 500 -14.46 5.95 -15.98
CA LEU A 500 -14.11 7.15 -16.73
C LEU A 500 -13.14 6.79 -17.85
N GLU A 501 -13.38 7.30 -19.05
CA GLU A 501 -12.37 7.43 -20.10
C GLU A 501 -12.18 8.91 -20.44
N SER A 502 -10.93 9.35 -20.53
CA SER A 502 -10.60 10.73 -20.86
C SER A 502 -9.39 10.80 -21.78
N THR A 503 -9.37 11.82 -22.62
CA THR A 503 -8.18 12.22 -23.40
C THR A 503 -7.62 13.48 -22.78
N LEU A 504 -6.33 13.42 -22.40
CA LEU A 504 -5.59 14.52 -21.83
C LEU A 504 -4.69 15.17 -22.89
N LEU A 505 -4.48 16.47 -22.77
CA LEU A 505 -3.52 17.21 -23.57
C LEU A 505 -2.59 17.97 -22.63
N GLN A 506 -1.28 17.80 -22.83
CA GLN A 506 -0.24 18.59 -22.18
C GLN A 506 0.70 19.11 -23.26
N ARG A 507 0.70 20.43 -23.47
CA ARG A 507 1.37 21.08 -24.62
C ARG A 507 0.89 20.48 -25.94
N ASP A 508 1.73 19.69 -26.64
CA ASP A 508 1.45 19.04 -27.93
C ASP A 508 1.22 17.50 -27.79
N ARG A 509 1.31 16.95 -26.58
CA ARG A 509 1.20 15.53 -26.31
C ARG A 509 -0.17 15.16 -25.79
N ARG A 510 -0.69 14.06 -26.32
CA ARG A 510 -1.96 13.48 -25.88
C ARG A 510 -1.69 12.21 -25.07
N GLY A 511 -2.46 12.03 -23.98
CA GLY A 511 -2.47 10.81 -23.17
C GLY A 511 -3.90 10.28 -23.03
N ARG A 512 -4.06 8.96 -23.07
CA ARG A 512 -5.31 8.29 -22.72
C ARG A 512 -5.35 8.03 -21.23
N LEU A 513 -6.47 8.35 -20.59
CA LEU A 513 -6.71 8.16 -19.18
C LEU A 513 -7.91 7.25 -18.96
N ILE A 514 -7.77 6.24 -18.10
CA ILE A 514 -8.87 5.42 -17.61
C ILE A 514 -8.98 5.57 -16.08
N GLY A 515 -10.19 5.78 -15.60
CA GLY A 515 -10.50 5.82 -14.16
C GLY A 515 -11.51 4.73 -13.80
N PHE A 516 -11.06 3.61 -13.25
CA PHE A 516 -11.97 2.55 -12.79
C PHE A 516 -12.82 3.05 -11.63
N HIS A 517 -14.12 2.72 -11.66
CA HIS A 517 -15.13 3.14 -10.68
C HIS A 517 -15.23 4.68 -10.49
N LYS A 518 -14.81 5.44 -11.50
CA LYS A 518 -14.79 6.91 -11.49
C LYS A 518 -15.69 7.53 -12.58
N GLY A 519 -16.65 6.78 -13.08
CA GLY A 519 -17.55 7.23 -14.18
C GLY A 519 -18.25 8.56 -13.90
N ARG A 520 -18.64 8.81 -12.64
CA ARG A 520 -19.24 10.09 -12.23
C ARG A 520 -18.35 11.32 -12.43
N LEU A 521 -17.03 11.15 -12.49
CA LEU A 521 -16.13 12.26 -12.78
C LEU A 521 -16.31 12.82 -14.20
N ALA A 522 -16.87 12.04 -15.13
CA ALA A 522 -17.16 12.51 -16.48
C ALA A 522 -18.15 13.68 -16.49
N GLU A 523 -19.02 13.79 -15.48
CA GLU A 523 -19.98 14.90 -15.35
C GLU A 523 -19.31 16.18 -14.84
N THR A 524 -18.19 16.05 -14.12
CA THR A 524 -17.48 17.15 -13.49
C THR A 524 -16.28 17.63 -14.27
N LEU A 525 -15.62 16.75 -15.03
CA LEU A 525 -14.45 17.06 -15.85
C LEU A 525 -14.91 17.58 -17.22
N LYS A 526 -14.82 18.87 -17.44
CA LYS A 526 -15.24 19.51 -18.69
C LYS A 526 -14.08 19.67 -19.65
N SER A 527 -14.37 19.55 -20.95
CA SER A 527 -13.39 19.87 -22.01
C SER A 527 -12.87 21.30 -21.86
N GLY A 528 -11.56 21.47 -21.98
CA GLY A 528 -10.85 22.73 -21.78
C GLY A 528 -10.46 23.04 -20.33
N GLU A 529 -10.94 22.25 -19.34
CA GLU A 529 -10.51 22.41 -17.96
C GLU A 529 -9.10 21.85 -17.73
N ARG A 530 -8.34 22.51 -16.87
CA ARG A 530 -7.02 22.06 -16.46
C ARG A 530 -7.08 21.33 -15.11
N CYS A 531 -6.33 20.25 -15.03
CA CYS A 531 -6.29 19.40 -13.86
C CYS A 531 -4.86 19.03 -13.48
N GLN A 532 -4.69 18.71 -12.18
CA GLN A 532 -3.57 17.91 -11.68
C GLN A 532 -4.11 16.53 -11.33
N MET A 533 -3.39 15.49 -11.74
CA MET A 533 -3.80 14.11 -11.53
C MET A 533 -2.66 13.27 -10.97
N ILE A 534 -3.00 12.34 -10.07
CA ILE A 534 -2.09 11.25 -9.74
C ILE A 534 -2.54 10.06 -10.54
N CYS A 535 -1.61 9.45 -11.28
CA CYS A 535 -1.85 8.30 -12.14
C CYS A 535 -0.78 7.23 -11.91
N THR A 536 -1.16 5.95 -12.05
CA THR A 536 -0.25 4.86 -12.35
C THR A 536 -0.25 4.60 -13.86
N LEU A 537 0.67 3.77 -14.35
CA LEU A 537 0.89 3.54 -15.78
C LEU A 537 0.63 2.08 -16.13
N GLN A 538 -0.03 1.86 -17.25
CA GLN A 538 -0.22 0.52 -17.79
C GLN A 538 -0.11 0.55 -19.32
N ASN A 539 0.29 -0.55 -19.93
CA ASN A 539 0.15 -0.76 -21.36
C ASN A 539 -1.21 -1.40 -21.66
N ASP A 540 -1.96 -0.79 -22.60
CA ASP A 540 -3.19 -1.35 -23.16
C ASP A 540 -2.89 -1.90 -24.56
N THR A 541 -3.23 -3.19 -24.78
CA THR A 541 -3.04 -3.84 -26.07
C THR A 541 -4.39 -4.02 -26.75
N PHE A 542 -4.65 -3.17 -27.72
CA PHE A 542 -5.86 -3.22 -28.51
C PHE A 542 -5.54 -3.41 -30.01
N ARG A 543 -6.11 -4.45 -30.63
CA ARG A 543 -5.93 -4.81 -32.04
C ARG A 543 -4.45 -4.94 -32.44
N GLY A 544 -3.64 -5.55 -31.56
CA GLY A 544 -2.20 -5.80 -31.82
C GLY A 544 -1.30 -4.55 -31.69
N LYS A 545 -1.84 -3.42 -31.23
CA LYS A 545 -1.05 -2.23 -30.89
C LYS A 545 -1.02 -2.04 -29.39
N THR A 546 0.18 -1.99 -28.82
CA THR A 546 0.40 -1.68 -27.40
C THR A 546 0.66 -0.19 -27.26
N LEU A 547 -0.16 0.48 -26.45
CA LEU A 547 -0.07 1.91 -26.18
C LEU A 547 -0.05 2.15 -24.67
N PRO A 548 0.75 3.11 -24.19
CA PRO A 548 0.77 3.47 -22.79
C PRO A 548 -0.54 4.19 -22.40
N GLU A 549 -1.07 3.84 -21.24
CA GLU A 549 -2.31 4.36 -20.69
C GLU A 549 -2.08 4.83 -19.24
N LEU A 550 -2.70 5.95 -18.90
CA LEU A 550 -2.73 6.49 -17.53
C LEU A 550 -3.93 5.89 -16.78
N ARG A 551 -3.69 5.37 -15.60
CA ARG A 551 -4.72 4.88 -14.66
C ARG A 551 -4.95 5.90 -13.57
N LEU A 552 -6.12 6.53 -13.55
CA LEU A 552 -6.44 7.61 -12.61
C LEU A 552 -6.54 7.10 -11.16
N VAL A 553 -5.65 7.57 -10.30
CA VAL A 553 -5.73 7.38 -8.85
C VAL A 553 -6.57 8.50 -8.23
N ALA A 554 -6.18 9.75 -8.44
CA ALA A 554 -6.87 10.92 -7.91
C ALA A 554 -6.76 12.11 -8.87
N CYS A 555 -7.74 13.02 -8.81
CA CYS A 555 -7.79 14.22 -9.63
C CYS A 555 -8.17 15.42 -8.77
N ASN A 556 -7.48 16.53 -8.99
CA ASN A 556 -7.87 17.86 -8.52
C ASN A 556 -8.04 18.76 -9.75
N PRO A 557 -9.24 19.35 -9.97
CA PRO A 557 -9.35 20.43 -10.93
C PRO A 557 -8.42 21.56 -10.48
N VAL A 558 -7.54 22.00 -11.36
CA VAL A 558 -6.90 23.28 -11.21
C VAL A 558 -8.04 24.27 -11.41
N LYS A 559 -8.51 24.91 -10.35
CA LYS A 559 -9.41 26.03 -10.52
C LYS A 559 -8.69 26.96 -11.50
N ALA A 560 -9.21 27.05 -12.74
CA ALA A 560 -8.90 28.18 -13.52
C ALA A 560 -9.29 29.36 -12.62
N ASP A 561 -8.29 30.07 -12.09
CA ASP A 561 -8.54 31.44 -11.72
C ASP A 561 -9.17 32.00 -12.99
N ARG A 562 -10.50 32.17 -12.98
CA ARG A 562 -11.11 33.04 -13.97
C ARG A 562 -10.25 34.29 -13.87
N PRO A 563 -9.75 34.82 -14.96
CA PRO A 563 -9.13 36.13 -14.91
C PRO A 563 -10.21 37.14 -14.55
N GLY A 564 -10.56 37.22 -13.30
CA GLY A 564 -10.70 38.48 -12.65
C GLY A 564 -9.30 39.05 -12.75
N ALA A 565 -9.12 40.12 -13.45
CA ALA A 565 -7.92 40.73 -14.01
C ALA A 565 -6.72 40.92 -13.03
N GLU A 566 -6.56 40.16 -11.94
CA GLU A 566 -5.65 40.49 -10.84
C GLU A 566 -4.54 39.48 -10.53
N ASN A 567 -4.60 38.22 -11.02
CA ASN A 567 -3.56 37.21 -10.70
C ASN A 567 -2.81 36.64 -11.91
N ALA A 568 -3.15 37.02 -13.13
CA ALA A 568 -2.49 36.55 -14.36
C ALA A 568 -1.01 36.96 -14.47
N GLY A 569 -0.55 37.88 -13.62
CA GLY A 569 0.87 38.32 -13.56
C GLY A 569 1.76 37.40 -12.73
N LYS A 570 1.29 36.90 -11.56
CA LYS A 570 2.16 36.23 -10.57
C LYS A 570 2.61 34.82 -11.01
N GLY A 571 1.73 33.98 -11.51
CA GLY A 571 2.08 32.62 -11.95
C GLY A 571 2.97 32.63 -13.20
N LYS A 572 2.67 33.46 -14.18
CA LYS A 572 3.45 33.56 -15.42
C LYS A 572 4.86 34.14 -15.20
N ILE A 573 5.00 35.07 -14.26
CA ILE A 573 6.32 35.64 -13.92
C ILE A 573 7.16 34.60 -13.16
N LEU A 574 6.57 33.87 -12.20
CA LEU A 574 7.23 32.78 -11.46
C LEU A 574 7.64 31.62 -12.38
N ASP A 575 6.79 31.21 -13.30
CA ASP A 575 7.08 30.11 -14.23
C ASP A 575 8.07 30.52 -15.32
N ALA A 576 8.02 31.77 -15.80
CA ALA A 576 9.03 32.31 -16.70
C ALA A 576 10.39 32.47 -16.00
N ILE A 577 10.40 32.91 -14.74
CA ILE A 577 11.63 33.03 -13.92
C ILE A 577 12.19 31.64 -13.63
N ARG A 578 11.34 30.60 -13.28
CA ARG A 578 11.77 29.23 -13.13
C ARG A 578 12.40 28.65 -14.40
N ALA A 579 11.79 28.91 -15.56
CA ALA A 579 12.28 28.36 -16.84
C ALA A 579 13.60 29.01 -17.27
N GLU A 580 13.81 30.31 -16.99
CA GLU A 580 14.99 31.06 -17.45
C GLU A 580 16.14 31.03 -16.44
N VAL A 581 15.85 30.99 -15.14
CA VAL A 581 16.88 30.96 -14.08
C VAL A 581 17.51 29.58 -13.93
N LEU A 582 16.80 28.50 -14.16
CA LEU A 582 17.35 27.14 -14.21
C LEU A 582 18.40 26.93 -15.31
N TYR A 583 18.39 27.76 -16.33
CA TYR A 583 19.37 27.70 -17.45
C TYR A 583 20.54 28.72 -17.36
N ASN A 584 20.62 29.51 -16.29
CA ASN A 584 21.61 30.60 -16.22
C ASN A 584 22.55 30.53 -15.00
N ASP A 585 23.83 30.28 -15.30
CA ASP A 585 24.98 30.06 -14.41
C ASP A 585 25.40 31.22 -13.46
N LYS A 586 24.55 32.19 -13.09
CA LYS A 586 25.09 33.47 -12.59
C LYS A 586 24.57 34.03 -11.28
N ILE A 587 23.50 33.45 -10.68
CA ILE A 587 23.09 33.83 -9.32
C ILE A 587 23.61 32.78 -8.34
N ASN A 588 24.47 33.20 -7.43
CA ASN A 588 24.97 32.36 -6.36
C ASN A 588 24.53 32.87 -4.98
N TYR A 589 24.76 32.10 -3.94
CA TYR A 589 24.45 32.44 -2.56
C TYR A 589 25.00 33.77 -2.12
N ASP A 590 26.24 34.14 -2.57
CA ASP A 590 26.91 35.38 -2.18
C ASP A 590 26.21 36.59 -2.75
N ILE A 591 25.66 36.50 -3.96
CA ILE A 591 24.89 37.61 -4.58
C ILE A 591 23.56 37.80 -3.85
N LEU A 592 22.83 36.71 -3.54
CA LEU A 592 21.57 36.79 -2.78
C LEU A 592 21.80 37.31 -1.37
N ARG A 593 22.87 36.88 -0.71
CA ARG A 593 23.26 37.33 0.61
C ARG A 593 23.65 38.81 0.61
N ALA A 594 24.40 39.25 -0.37
CA ALA A 594 24.78 40.68 -0.53
C ALA A 594 23.54 41.55 -0.79
N LEU A 595 22.60 41.09 -1.61
CA LEU A 595 21.31 41.75 -1.84
C LEU A 595 20.48 41.86 -0.55
N PHE A 596 20.42 40.81 0.24
CA PHE A 596 19.71 40.78 1.52
C PHE A 596 20.30 41.82 2.50
N PHE A 597 21.62 41.86 2.68
CA PHE A 597 22.27 42.86 3.55
C PHE A 597 22.06 44.27 3.06
N GLN A 598 22.07 44.52 1.77
CA GLN A 598 21.81 45.85 1.23
C GLN A 598 20.35 46.29 1.38
N LEU A 599 19.40 45.37 1.30
CA LEU A 599 17.99 45.63 1.62
C LEU A 599 17.84 46.00 3.09
N GLN A 600 18.58 45.32 3.97
CA GLN A 600 18.60 45.58 5.40
C GLN A 600 19.21 46.99 5.72
N GLU A 601 20.33 47.35 5.09
CA GLU A 601 20.97 48.67 5.24
C GLU A 601 20.12 49.83 4.70
N LEU A 602 19.19 49.53 3.76
CA LEU A 602 18.31 50.52 3.16
C LEU A 602 17.01 50.74 3.98
N GLY A 603 16.88 50.08 5.13
CA GLY A 603 15.69 50.18 5.95
C GLY A 603 14.46 49.47 5.31
N ALA A 604 14.68 48.63 4.30
CA ALA A 604 13.59 47.88 3.65
C ALA A 604 12.86 46.95 4.62
N PHE A 605 13.40 46.75 5.80
CA PHE A 605 12.78 45.99 6.92
C PHE A 605 12.22 46.90 8.01
N ALA A 606 11.98 48.19 7.73
CA ALA A 606 11.48 49.19 8.69
C ALA A 606 10.00 49.55 8.48
N GLY A 607 9.25 48.75 7.74
CA GLY A 607 7.80 48.95 7.52
C GLY A 607 7.45 49.97 6.43
N GLU A 608 8.42 50.38 5.60
CA GLU A 608 8.18 51.26 4.46
C GLU A 608 8.06 50.51 3.12
N SER A 609 7.11 50.92 2.27
CA SER A 609 6.96 50.37 0.92
C SER A 609 8.08 50.88 0.00
N PHE A 610 8.61 49.99 -0.86
CA PHE A 610 9.61 50.36 -1.86
C PHE A 610 9.22 49.87 -3.25
N ASP A 611 9.66 50.56 -4.31
CA ASP A 611 9.36 50.20 -5.69
C ASP A 611 10.55 49.53 -6.41
N ILE A 612 10.25 48.78 -7.46
CA ILE A 612 11.24 48.05 -8.26
C ILE A 612 12.28 48.96 -8.92
N ASP A 613 11.92 50.17 -9.34
CA ASP A 613 12.86 51.08 -10.00
C ASP A 613 13.89 51.65 -9.03
N SER A 614 13.48 51.92 -7.80
CA SER A 614 14.41 52.27 -6.72
C SER A 614 15.40 51.14 -6.44
N MET A 615 14.93 49.89 -6.42
CA MET A 615 15.78 48.71 -6.26
C MET A 615 16.70 48.47 -7.46
N ARG A 616 16.21 48.63 -8.68
CA ARG A 616 17.04 48.56 -9.92
C ARG A 616 18.23 49.53 -9.89
N THR A 617 17.98 50.74 -9.41
CA THR A 617 19.02 51.77 -9.33
C THR A 617 20.10 51.41 -8.32
N ARG A 618 19.71 50.82 -7.19
CA ARG A 618 20.62 50.39 -6.12
C ARG A 618 21.35 49.09 -6.47
N TYR A 619 20.69 48.15 -7.11
CA TYR A 619 21.31 46.93 -7.64
C TYR A 619 22.36 47.26 -8.73
N ARG A 620 22.16 48.27 -9.58
CA ARG A 620 23.18 48.75 -10.52
C ARG A 620 24.44 49.23 -9.81
N LYS A 621 24.31 49.91 -8.64
CA LYS A 621 25.43 50.30 -7.80
C LYS A 621 26.15 49.09 -7.19
N LEU A 622 25.43 48.11 -6.67
CA LEU A 622 25.99 46.87 -6.18
C LEU A 622 26.78 46.12 -7.25
N ARG A 623 26.22 45.97 -8.42
CA ARG A 623 26.90 45.33 -9.54
C ARG A 623 28.17 46.03 -10.00
N SER A 624 28.24 47.34 -9.94
CA SER A 624 29.48 48.08 -10.23
C SER A 624 30.61 47.80 -9.22
N LEU A 625 30.26 47.42 -7.99
CA LEU A 625 31.22 47.00 -6.96
C LEU A 625 31.72 45.57 -7.18
N PHE A 626 30.90 44.67 -7.79
CA PHE A 626 31.26 43.30 -8.12
C PHE A 626 31.86 43.13 -9.53
N GLN A 627 31.90 44.17 -10.37
CA GLN A 627 32.40 44.16 -11.76
C GLN A 627 33.93 44.14 -11.89
N LYS A 628 34.66 43.62 -10.94
CA LYS A 628 36.06 43.23 -11.20
C LYS A 628 36.19 41.95 -12.01
N ASP A 629 35.09 41.26 -12.37
CA ASP A 629 35.13 40.07 -13.19
C ASP A 629 34.49 40.30 -14.57
N LYS A 630 35.28 40.03 -15.61
CA LYS A 630 35.15 40.48 -17.02
C LYS A 630 34.03 39.80 -17.84
N ARG A 631 32.79 39.62 -17.34
CA ARG A 631 31.70 39.03 -18.13
C ARG A 631 30.48 39.95 -18.22
N GLY A 632 30.32 40.56 -19.40
CA GLY A 632 29.21 41.46 -19.72
C GLY A 632 27.85 40.78 -19.73
N ILE A 633 26.92 41.27 -18.94
CA ILE A 633 25.51 40.80 -18.89
C ILE A 633 24.64 41.99 -19.37
N ALA A 634 23.68 41.70 -20.25
CA ALA A 634 22.73 42.69 -20.81
C ALA A 634 21.73 43.23 -19.76
N LEU A 635 21.22 44.46 -19.99
CA LEU A 635 20.35 45.19 -19.04
C LEU A 635 19.04 44.46 -18.70
N GLY A 636 18.51 43.62 -19.60
CA GLY A 636 17.30 42.81 -19.39
C GLY A 636 17.45 41.77 -18.29
N LYS A 637 18.60 41.14 -18.18
CA LYS A 637 18.93 40.12 -17.17
C LYS A 637 18.98 40.63 -15.72
N LEU A 638 19.19 41.95 -15.56
CA LEU A 638 19.22 42.59 -14.25
C LEU A 638 17.88 42.58 -13.53
N THR A 639 16.79 42.64 -14.30
CA THR A 639 15.43 42.65 -13.79
C THR A 639 15.01 41.25 -13.31
N GLU A 640 15.47 40.21 -14.03
CA GLU A 640 15.15 38.80 -13.72
C GLU A 640 15.84 38.33 -12.44
N ASP A 641 17.13 38.67 -12.28
CA ASP A 641 17.90 38.34 -11.08
C ASP A 641 17.29 39.00 -9.83
N LEU A 642 16.81 40.23 -9.94
CA LEU A 642 16.19 41.00 -8.86
C LEU A 642 14.80 40.41 -8.53
N LEU A 643 14.01 40.10 -9.53
CA LEU A 643 12.68 39.50 -9.34
C LEU A 643 12.80 38.12 -8.69
N PHE A 644 13.79 37.28 -9.08
CA PHE A 644 14.07 36.03 -8.43
C PHE A 644 14.41 36.20 -6.94
N ALA A 645 15.30 37.12 -6.60
CA ALA A 645 15.66 37.41 -5.21
C ALA A 645 14.44 37.86 -4.39
N LEU A 646 13.57 38.70 -4.95
CA LEU A 646 12.32 39.13 -4.30
C LEU A 646 11.32 37.98 -4.13
N CYS A 647 11.24 37.10 -5.11
CA CYS A 647 10.41 35.88 -4.98
C CYS A 647 10.91 34.97 -3.87
N VAL A 648 12.23 34.75 -3.74
CA VAL A 648 12.84 33.99 -2.64
C VAL A 648 12.52 34.66 -1.30
N PHE A 649 12.67 35.96 -1.20
CA PHE A 649 12.35 36.68 0.03
C PHE A 649 10.85 36.70 0.36
N SER A 650 9.98 36.75 -0.65
CA SER A 650 8.55 36.65 -0.47
C SER A 650 8.14 35.25 0.01
N GLU A 651 8.79 34.20 -0.51
CA GLU A 651 8.54 32.81 -0.05
C GLU A 651 8.97 32.60 1.42
N LEU A 652 9.98 33.33 1.86
CA LEU A 652 10.43 33.35 3.25
C LEU A 652 9.61 34.27 4.17
N ASP A 653 8.50 34.85 3.67
CA ASP A 653 7.63 35.80 4.36
C ASP A 653 8.32 37.10 4.82
N PHE A 654 9.39 37.52 4.13
CA PHE A 654 10.00 38.81 4.40
C PHE A 654 9.23 39.98 3.77
N PHE A 655 8.61 39.73 2.60
CA PHE A 655 7.84 40.70 1.86
C PHE A 655 6.59 40.09 1.24
N PHE A 656 5.58 40.94 0.97
CA PHE A 656 4.50 40.58 0.07
C PHE A 656 4.34 41.67 -1.00
N GLN A 657 3.96 41.28 -2.19
CA GLN A 657 3.69 42.21 -3.27
C GLN A 657 2.29 42.77 -3.12
N GLU A 658 2.14 44.10 -3.16
CA GLU A 658 0.84 44.76 -3.16
C GLU A 658 0.11 44.44 -4.47
N GLU A 659 -1.17 44.02 -4.36
CA GLU A 659 -1.98 43.62 -5.51
C GLU A 659 -2.08 44.75 -6.55
N GLY A 660 -1.75 44.42 -7.80
CA GLY A 660 -1.82 45.38 -8.93
C GLY A 660 -0.67 46.39 -9.00
N SER A 661 0.36 46.29 -8.17
CA SER A 661 1.50 47.20 -8.19
C SER A 661 2.84 46.47 -8.30
N GLU A 662 3.90 47.19 -8.71
CA GLU A 662 5.27 46.72 -8.63
C GLU A 662 5.92 46.99 -7.24
N ARG A 663 5.10 47.24 -6.20
CA ARG A 663 5.57 47.54 -4.85
C ARG A 663 5.55 46.27 -3.98
N PHE A 664 6.57 46.18 -3.14
CA PHE A 664 6.71 45.12 -2.12
C PHE A 664 6.64 45.77 -0.74
N ILE A 665 5.84 45.19 0.13
CA ILE A 665 5.64 45.64 1.50
C ILE A 665 6.27 44.62 2.44
N GLU A 666 7.04 45.10 3.41
CA GLU A 666 7.65 44.26 4.44
C GLU A 666 6.61 43.55 5.26
N ARG A 667 6.83 42.28 5.53
CA ARG A 667 6.10 41.49 6.51
C ARG A 667 7.01 41.22 7.70
N ILE A 668 6.60 41.59 8.90
CA ILE A 668 7.35 41.24 10.12
C ILE A 668 7.35 39.70 10.25
N ALA A 669 8.49 39.09 9.90
CA ALA A 669 8.63 37.65 10.00
C ALA A 669 8.88 37.25 11.46
N PRO A 670 8.15 36.30 12.02
CA PRO A 670 8.48 35.72 13.32
C PRO A 670 9.66 34.74 13.13
N GLY A 671 10.84 35.13 13.60
CA GLY A 671 11.97 34.23 13.75
C GLY A 671 13.11 34.35 12.73
N ASN A 672 14.29 33.81 13.07
CA ASN A 672 15.47 33.73 12.21
C ASN A 672 15.26 32.71 11.08
N ARG A 673 14.81 33.15 9.90
CA ARG A 673 14.78 32.32 8.71
C ARG A 673 16.06 32.50 7.89
N GLN A 674 16.57 31.40 7.34
CA GLN A 674 17.75 31.38 6.48
C GLN A 674 17.34 31.25 5.02
N LEU A 675 18.17 31.73 4.09
CA LEU A 675 17.93 31.58 2.64
C LEU A 675 17.73 30.11 2.21
N MET A 676 18.36 29.18 2.93
CA MET A 676 18.21 27.75 2.70
C MET A 676 16.79 27.21 3.00
N ASP A 677 15.97 27.98 3.72
CA ASP A 677 14.58 27.61 4.02
C ASP A 677 13.64 27.93 2.83
N SER A 678 14.09 28.71 1.84
CA SER A 678 13.34 28.96 0.61
C SER A 678 13.36 27.73 -0.30
N ARG A 679 12.18 27.26 -0.68
CA ARG A 679 12.04 26.15 -1.63
C ARG A 679 12.60 26.49 -3.01
N LEU A 680 12.44 27.72 -3.45
CA LEU A 680 12.99 28.20 -4.72
C LEU A 680 14.52 28.20 -4.68
N TYR A 681 15.10 28.68 -3.60
CA TYR A 681 16.55 28.72 -3.44
C TYR A 681 17.15 27.33 -3.25
N TYR A 682 16.48 26.46 -2.46
CA TYR A 682 16.90 25.09 -2.25
C TYR A 682 16.87 24.28 -3.57
N GLY A 683 15.81 24.40 -4.36
CA GLY A 683 15.72 23.78 -5.69
C GLY A 683 16.87 24.27 -6.61
N PHE A 684 17.13 25.56 -6.63
CA PHE A 684 18.20 26.17 -7.43
C PHE A 684 19.60 25.65 -7.04
N CYS A 685 19.88 25.43 -5.76
CA CYS A 685 21.19 24.94 -5.30
C CYS A 685 21.38 23.43 -5.51
N HIS A 686 20.30 22.65 -5.50
CA HIS A 686 20.36 21.19 -5.63
C HIS A 686 20.34 20.70 -7.07
N ASP A 687 19.74 21.45 -7.99
CA ASP A 687 19.79 21.14 -9.42
C ASP A 687 21.18 21.43 -10.06
N ARG A 688 22.15 21.91 -9.28
CA ARG A 688 23.54 22.22 -9.73
C ARG A 688 24.62 21.30 -9.16
N LYS A 689 24.26 20.34 -8.34
CA LYS A 689 25.18 19.30 -7.89
C LYS A 689 24.80 17.95 -8.50
#